data_8976605a11e48063678918193ff4ed2c
#
_entry.id   8976605a11e48063678918193ff4ed2c
#
_cell.length_a   1.000
_cell.length_b   1.000
_cell.length_c   1.000
_cell.angle_alpha   90.00
_cell.angle_beta   90.00
_cell.angle_gamma   90.00
#
_symmetry.space_group_name_H-M   'P 1'
#
loop_
_entity.id
_entity.type
_entity.pdbx_description
1 polymer ?
#
loop_
_entity_poly.entity_id
_entity_poly.type
_entity_poly.pdbx_seq_one_letter_code
_entity_poly.pdbx_strand_id
1 'polypeptide(L)'
;MSEKDRIPELFGSMSFNEGTMEQYVPHQAMKVWRDCLKSGKPLPLTAANDIAEAMKTWALEHGATHFTHWFQPLTGITAEKHDSFINPIGGGKIIMDFSGKELVCGEPDASSFPSGGLRATFEARGYSAWDPTAFAFIKDGSLCIPTVFCSYGGAALDKKTPLLRSNEAVNREAVKLLHLFDSQKDVSKVTPQVGPEQEYFLIDRELYLKREDLRLCGRALFGSKPPKGQELDDHYFGVIRPRVAAFMKELDEELWELGVLSKTKHNEVAPGQHEMAPIYCDANTANDQNQLVMETMKKVAERHGLVCLLHEKPFAGVNGSGKHVNWSLSTDTGENLFSPGKTPSQNAVFLLFLAAFVKGVDEYQELLRCSVAFAGNDHRLGAQEAPPAIISVFLGSELQSIIDAIVGESDYTETERKTLRIGVDVLPSIPQDTTDRNRTSPVAFTGNKFEFRMPGSSQSIAGPVTVLNTIMAEELSQFYAVLKEAPDFNKALHDLVRKAFIEHGRIIFNGNGYEEAWVEEAARRGLANLRSTADALPTYVLPKNVELMMKHGVYTKEEMLSRHEIHMEKYRKVIHIEAATMVDMVQHEILNAASEYESKLCETMLRKHEAAPELPCHVEKSLANSIGILNDKLLEQTVTLKTALETAPVGASGEEEMRYYHDVVAADMDAVRDTVDRLETLTAGKYWPYPTFYDLLFSV
;
A
#
# COMPACT_ATOMS: atom_id res chain seq x y z
N MET A 1 15.65 -10.39 -34.42
CA MET A 1 15.36 -9.11 -33.79
C MET A 1 16.39 -8.88 -32.70
N SER A 2 17.01 -7.73 -32.60
CA SER A 2 17.93 -7.45 -31.48
C SER A 2 17.13 -7.25 -30.19
N GLU A 3 17.73 -7.47 -29.00
CA GLU A 3 17.04 -7.17 -27.73
C GLU A 3 16.56 -5.69 -27.66
N LYS A 4 17.25 -4.78 -28.35
CA LYS A 4 16.86 -3.38 -28.48
C LYS A 4 15.51 -3.16 -29.16
N ASP A 5 15.17 -4.01 -30.12
CA ASP A 5 13.93 -3.87 -30.89
C ASP A 5 12.77 -4.63 -30.22
N ARG A 6 13.09 -5.61 -29.38
CA ARG A 6 12.13 -6.49 -28.71
C ARG A 6 11.31 -5.78 -27.63
N ILE A 7 11.95 -4.99 -26.75
CA ILE A 7 11.25 -4.37 -25.60
C ILE A 7 10.23 -3.31 -26.05
N PRO A 8 10.53 -2.38 -27.00
CA PRO A 8 9.51 -1.45 -27.48
C PRO A 8 8.30 -2.11 -28.13
N GLU A 9 8.47 -3.27 -28.77
CA GLU A 9 7.38 -4.05 -29.37
C GLU A 9 6.61 -4.86 -28.32
N LEU A 10 7.30 -5.29 -27.27
CA LEU A 10 6.72 -6.04 -26.16
C LEU A 10 5.81 -5.16 -25.29
N PHE A 11 6.20 -3.89 -25.11
CA PHE A 11 5.52 -2.98 -24.19
C PHE A 11 4.07 -2.75 -24.58
N GLY A 12 3.15 -3.11 -23.66
CA GLY A 12 1.71 -2.97 -23.85
C GLY A 12 1.11 -3.97 -24.86
N SER A 13 1.84 -5.01 -25.29
CA SER A 13 1.34 -6.00 -26.24
C SER A 13 0.12 -6.77 -25.72
N MET A 14 0.00 -6.92 -24.41
CA MET A 14 -1.16 -7.53 -23.74
C MET A 14 -2.11 -6.49 -23.11
N SER A 15 -2.06 -5.23 -23.57
CA SER A 15 -2.94 -4.15 -23.10
C SER A 15 -3.74 -3.59 -24.28
N PHE A 16 -5.05 -3.48 -24.10
CA PHE A 16 -5.95 -2.82 -25.06
C PHE A 16 -5.90 -1.30 -24.84
N ASN A 17 -4.68 -0.75 -24.92
CA ASN A 17 -4.40 0.65 -24.75
C ASN A 17 -4.87 1.49 -25.95
N GLU A 18 -4.75 2.82 -25.87
CA GLU A 18 -5.24 3.72 -26.92
C GLU A 18 -4.63 3.41 -28.30
N GLY A 19 -3.34 3.07 -28.36
CA GLY A 19 -2.67 2.69 -29.61
C GLY A 19 -3.20 1.39 -30.20
N THR A 20 -3.54 0.40 -29.37
CA THR A 20 -4.22 -0.83 -29.78
C THR A 20 -5.67 -0.53 -30.20
N MET A 21 -6.38 0.30 -29.43
CA MET A 21 -7.74 0.71 -29.78
C MET A 21 -7.80 1.39 -31.16
N GLU A 22 -6.84 2.25 -31.51
CA GLU A 22 -6.79 2.89 -32.82
C GLU A 22 -6.67 1.91 -33.99
N GLN A 23 -6.13 0.71 -33.76
CA GLN A 23 -5.99 -0.33 -34.79
C GLN A 23 -7.26 -1.17 -34.97
N TYR A 24 -8.02 -1.38 -33.91
CA TYR A 24 -9.15 -2.32 -33.90
C TYR A 24 -10.52 -1.62 -33.84
N VAL A 25 -10.63 -0.49 -33.16
CA VAL A 25 -11.91 0.21 -32.96
C VAL A 25 -12.22 1.14 -34.14
N PRO A 26 -13.45 1.16 -34.66
CA PRO A 26 -13.84 2.08 -35.71
C PRO A 26 -13.59 3.55 -35.32
N HIS A 27 -13.07 4.35 -36.22
CA HIS A 27 -12.69 5.75 -35.98
C HIS A 27 -13.80 6.60 -35.34
N GLN A 28 -15.06 6.37 -35.72
CA GLN A 28 -16.20 7.09 -35.13
C GLN A 28 -16.41 6.72 -33.67
N ALA A 29 -16.29 5.45 -33.30
CA ALA A 29 -16.41 5.01 -31.91
C ALA A 29 -15.24 5.52 -31.05
N MET A 30 -14.00 5.54 -31.60
CA MET A 30 -12.85 6.18 -30.94
C MET A 30 -13.07 7.66 -30.66
N LYS A 31 -13.62 8.40 -31.62
CA LYS A 31 -13.95 9.81 -31.42
C LYS A 31 -14.97 10.00 -30.31
N VAL A 32 -16.06 9.21 -30.33
CA VAL A 32 -17.10 9.27 -29.28
C VAL A 32 -16.52 8.94 -27.91
N TRP A 33 -15.68 7.91 -27.82
CA TRP A 33 -15.02 7.52 -26.56
C TRP A 33 -14.14 8.67 -26.00
N ARG A 34 -13.28 9.28 -26.84
CA ARG A 34 -12.44 10.44 -26.44
C ARG A 34 -13.28 11.64 -26.01
N ASP A 35 -14.38 11.92 -26.70
CA ASP A 35 -15.30 13.02 -26.35
C ASP A 35 -16.00 12.74 -25.01
N CYS A 36 -16.37 11.49 -24.72
CA CYS A 36 -16.94 11.08 -23.43
C CYS A 36 -15.92 11.26 -22.30
N LEU A 37 -14.66 10.84 -22.48
CA LEU A 37 -13.61 11.04 -21.47
C LEU A 37 -13.35 12.51 -21.15
N LYS A 38 -13.41 13.39 -22.17
CA LYS A 38 -13.23 14.83 -21.98
C LYS A 38 -14.42 15.50 -21.33
N SER A 39 -15.63 15.10 -21.70
CA SER A 39 -16.86 15.76 -21.26
C SER A 39 -17.48 15.17 -19.99
N GLY A 40 -16.99 14.00 -19.52
CA GLY A 40 -17.59 13.25 -18.42
C GLY A 40 -18.96 12.65 -18.73
N LYS A 41 -19.37 12.59 -20.00
CA LYS A 41 -20.66 12.01 -20.40
C LYS A 41 -20.59 10.51 -20.53
N PRO A 42 -21.67 9.79 -20.20
CA PRO A 42 -21.74 8.34 -20.39
C PRO A 42 -21.52 7.93 -21.84
N LEU A 43 -20.82 6.81 -22.06
CA LEU A 43 -20.60 6.26 -23.40
C LEU A 43 -21.90 5.67 -23.95
N PRO A 44 -22.31 6.05 -25.19
CA PRO A 44 -23.47 5.44 -25.83
C PRO A 44 -23.27 3.95 -26.11
N LEU A 45 -24.34 3.15 -25.95
CA LEU A 45 -24.28 1.70 -26.14
C LEU A 45 -23.82 1.30 -27.56
N THR A 46 -24.10 2.11 -28.58
CA THR A 46 -23.62 1.88 -29.95
C THR A 46 -22.08 1.90 -30.01
N ALA A 47 -21.45 2.90 -29.41
CA ALA A 47 -19.99 2.95 -29.36
C ALA A 47 -19.42 1.85 -28.44
N ALA A 48 -20.12 1.49 -27.35
CA ALA A 48 -19.73 0.36 -26.52
C ALA A 48 -19.78 -0.98 -27.26
N ASN A 49 -20.74 -1.20 -28.15
CA ASN A 49 -20.79 -2.39 -29.01
C ASN A 49 -19.58 -2.48 -29.95
N ASP A 50 -19.23 -1.36 -30.60
CA ASP A 50 -18.07 -1.30 -31.50
C ASP A 50 -16.76 -1.58 -30.75
N ILE A 51 -16.64 -1.05 -29.55
CA ILE A 51 -15.45 -1.28 -28.69
C ILE A 51 -15.41 -2.72 -28.18
N ALA A 52 -16.55 -3.29 -27.77
CA ALA A 52 -16.64 -4.67 -27.31
C ALA A 52 -16.23 -5.68 -28.41
N GLU A 53 -16.73 -5.49 -29.65
CA GLU A 53 -16.34 -6.32 -30.78
C GLU A 53 -14.84 -6.23 -31.10
N ALA A 54 -14.29 -5.01 -31.02
CA ALA A 54 -12.86 -4.77 -31.19
C ALA A 54 -12.03 -5.44 -30.10
N MET A 55 -12.43 -5.31 -28.82
CA MET A 55 -11.77 -5.98 -27.68
C MET A 55 -11.80 -7.50 -27.84
N LYS A 56 -12.94 -8.06 -28.18
CA LYS A 56 -13.08 -9.51 -28.40
C LYS A 56 -12.17 -9.98 -29.51
N THR A 57 -12.18 -9.29 -30.67
CA THR A 57 -11.35 -9.65 -31.83
C THR A 57 -9.87 -9.65 -31.43
N TRP A 58 -9.41 -8.58 -30.79
CA TRP A 58 -8.05 -8.48 -30.28
C TRP A 58 -7.74 -9.58 -29.26
N ALA A 59 -8.64 -9.83 -28.30
CA ALA A 59 -8.45 -10.84 -27.28
C ALA A 59 -8.31 -12.25 -27.85
N LEU A 60 -9.16 -12.62 -28.84
CA LEU A 60 -9.09 -13.91 -29.50
C LEU A 60 -7.78 -14.07 -30.29
N GLU A 61 -7.30 -13.04 -30.98
CA GLU A 61 -6.02 -13.05 -31.70
C GLU A 61 -4.82 -13.22 -30.75
N HIS A 62 -4.96 -12.82 -29.49
CA HIS A 62 -3.96 -13.00 -28.42
C HIS A 62 -4.22 -14.24 -27.53
N GLY A 63 -5.11 -15.15 -28.00
CA GLY A 63 -5.33 -16.45 -27.36
C GLY A 63 -6.27 -16.45 -26.16
N ALA A 64 -6.93 -15.34 -25.84
CA ALA A 64 -7.94 -15.31 -24.79
C ALA A 64 -9.23 -15.98 -25.26
N THR A 65 -9.85 -16.79 -24.40
CA THR A 65 -11.12 -17.49 -24.66
C THR A 65 -12.24 -17.06 -23.74
N HIS A 66 -11.89 -16.33 -22.70
CA HIS A 66 -12.78 -15.83 -21.65
C HIS A 66 -12.58 -14.33 -21.44
N PHE A 67 -13.56 -13.70 -20.80
CA PHE A 67 -13.45 -12.35 -20.27
C PHE A 67 -13.88 -12.31 -18.81
N THR A 68 -13.44 -11.29 -18.09
CA THR A 68 -13.84 -11.04 -16.71
C THR A 68 -13.94 -9.55 -16.44
N HIS A 69 -14.93 -9.17 -15.64
CA HIS A 69 -14.95 -7.87 -14.98
C HIS A 69 -13.99 -7.90 -13.80
N TRP A 70 -12.83 -7.29 -14.00
CA TRP A 70 -11.76 -7.23 -13.01
C TRP A 70 -11.96 -6.03 -12.10
N PHE A 71 -12.08 -6.25 -10.78
CA PHE A 71 -12.32 -5.20 -9.81
C PHE A 71 -11.56 -5.42 -8.50
N GLN A 72 -11.53 -4.39 -7.64
CA GLN A 72 -10.75 -4.34 -6.41
C GLN A 72 -11.68 -4.38 -5.19
N PRO A 73 -11.95 -5.55 -4.60
CA PRO A 73 -12.86 -5.69 -3.47
C PRO A 73 -12.31 -5.00 -2.22
N LEU A 74 -13.15 -4.76 -1.20
CA LEU A 74 -12.72 -4.18 0.07
C LEU A 74 -11.70 -5.05 0.81
N THR A 75 -11.74 -6.36 0.56
CA THR A 75 -10.77 -7.35 1.08
C THR A 75 -10.07 -8.05 -0.08
N GLY A 76 -8.82 -8.46 0.12
CA GLY A 76 -8.00 -9.05 -0.94
C GLY A 76 -7.40 -8.04 -1.92
N ILE A 77 -6.82 -8.53 -3.02
CA ILE A 77 -6.16 -7.71 -4.05
C ILE A 77 -7.16 -7.39 -5.15
N THR A 78 -7.55 -8.42 -5.93
CA THR A 78 -8.49 -8.33 -7.04
C THR A 78 -9.52 -9.45 -6.98
N ALA A 79 -10.64 -9.26 -7.66
CA ALA A 79 -11.69 -10.26 -7.81
C ALA A 79 -12.07 -10.42 -9.29
N GLU A 80 -12.33 -11.65 -9.68
CA GLU A 80 -12.56 -12.07 -11.05
C GLU A 80 -13.65 -13.15 -11.10
N LYS A 81 -14.50 -13.09 -12.13
CA LYS A 81 -15.42 -14.17 -12.50
C LYS A 81 -15.38 -14.31 -14.02
N HIS A 82 -14.78 -15.39 -14.48
CA HIS A 82 -14.51 -15.61 -15.90
C HIS A 82 -15.73 -16.20 -16.60
N ASP A 83 -16.19 -15.54 -17.65
CA ASP A 83 -17.21 -16.02 -18.57
C ASP A 83 -16.58 -16.25 -19.96
N SER A 84 -16.95 -17.33 -20.64
CA SER A 84 -16.44 -17.59 -21.99
C SER A 84 -17.16 -16.72 -23.03
N PHE A 85 -16.49 -16.42 -24.13
CA PHE A 85 -17.12 -15.76 -25.28
C PHE A 85 -18.11 -16.68 -26.05
N ILE A 86 -18.34 -17.91 -25.60
CA ILE A 86 -19.14 -18.91 -26.30
C ILE A 86 -20.64 -18.62 -26.16
N ASN A 87 -21.31 -18.41 -27.31
CA ASN A 87 -22.76 -18.33 -27.39
C ASN A 87 -23.33 -19.42 -28.30
N PRO A 88 -24.32 -20.20 -27.84
CA PRO A 88 -24.92 -21.26 -28.66
C PRO A 88 -25.86 -20.68 -29.74
N ILE A 89 -25.69 -21.12 -30.99
CA ILE A 89 -26.57 -20.74 -32.13
C ILE A 89 -27.50 -21.86 -32.61
N GLY A 90 -27.56 -22.96 -31.84
CA GLY A 90 -28.37 -24.14 -32.17
C GLY A 90 -27.64 -25.14 -33.06
N GLY A 91 -28.21 -26.35 -33.17
CA GLY A 91 -27.63 -27.42 -34.00
C GLY A 91 -26.25 -27.92 -33.55
N GLY A 92 -25.89 -27.75 -32.26
CA GLY A 92 -24.56 -28.09 -31.72
C GLY A 92 -23.45 -27.13 -32.15
N LYS A 93 -23.79 -25.96 -32.68
CA LYS A 93 -22.84 -24.92 -33.13
C LYS A 93 -22.81 -23.75 -32.12
N ILE A 94 -21.68 -23.07 -32.08
CA ILE A 94 -21.44 -21.88 -31.26
C ILE A 94 -20.90 -20.75 -32.13
N ILE A 95 -21.03 -19.52 -31.60
CA ILE A 95 -20.25 -18.35 -32.01
C ILE A 95 -19.45 -17.82 -30.83
N MET A 96 -18.41 -17.05 -31.10
CA MET A 96 -17.70 -16.25 -30.13
C MET A 96 -18.29 -14.84 -30.20
N ASP A 97 -18.91 -14.40 -29.12
CA ASP A 97 -19.64 -13.12 -29.03
C ASP A 97 -19.33 -12.37 -27.73
N PHE A 98 -19.33 -11.07 -27.82
CA PHE A 98 -19.16 -10.17 -26.67
C PHE A 98 -19.81 -8.82 -26.99
N SER A 99 -20.87 -8.51 -26.30
CA SER A 99 -21.68 -7.33 -26.57
C SER A 99 -21.25 -6.11 -25.74
N GLY A 100 -21.57 -4.92 -26.22
CA GLY A 100 -21.38 -3.70 -25.44
C GLY A 100 -22.15 -3.70 -24.12
N LYS A 101 -23.25 -4.45 -24.00
CA LYS A 101 -23.94 -4.63 -22.72
C LYS A 101 -23.09 -5.42 -21.73
N GLU A 102 -22.47 -6.50 -22.18
CA GLU A 102 -21.55 -7.31 -21.36
C GLU A 102 -20.27 -6.55 -21.01
N LEU A 103 -19.78 -5.68 -21.90
CA LEU A 103 -18.66 -4.80 -21.62
C LEU A 103 -19.01 -3.79 -20.53
N VAL A 104 -20.14 -3.10 -20.65
CA VAL A 104 -20.49 -1.95 -19.79
C VAL A 104 -20.91 -2.40 -18.40
N CYS A 105 -21.61 -3.52 -18.25
CA CYS A 105 -22.22 -3.94 -16.98
C CYS A 105 -22.22 -5.46 -16.82
N GLY A 106 -21.79 -5.92 -15.66
CA GLY A 106 -21.99 -7.28 -15.17
C GLY A 106 -22.88 -7.32 -13.94
N GLU A 107 -23.45 -8.50 -13.67
CA GLU A 107 -24.32 -8.74 -12.51
C GLU A 107 -23.74 -9.89 -11.65
N PRO A 108 -22.57 -9.72 -11.01
CA PRO A 108 -21.99 -10.75 -10.16
C PRO A 108 -22.79 -10.96 -8.88
N ASP A 109 -22.66 -12.15 -8.29
CA ASP A 109 -23.21 -12.44 -6.96
C ASP A 109 -22.41 -11.67 -5.90
N ALA A 110 -23.10 -10.79 -5.18
CA ALA A 110 -22.54 -9.98 -4.11
C ALA A 110 -22.74 -10.57 -2.72
N SER A 111 -23.40 -11.75 -2.59
CA SER A 111 -23.79 -12.31 -1.29
C SER A 111 -22.61 -12.60 -0.35
N SER A 112 -21.45 -12.94 -0.90
CA SER A 112 -20.24 -13.27 -0.14
C SER A 112 -19.29 -12.07 0.07
N PHE A 113 -19.58 -10.90 -0.52
CA PHE A 113 -18.72 -9.73 -0.34
C PHE A 113 -19.00 -9.03 1.00
N PRO A 114 -17.95 -8.58 1.71
CA PRO A 114 -18.10 -7.77 2.90
C PRO A 114 -18.87 -6.49 2.58
N SER A 115 -19.97 -6.23 3.27
CA SER A 115 -20.83 -5.08 3.00
C SER A 115 -21.02 -4.15 4.21
N GLY A 116 -20.56 -4.55 5.41
CA GLY A 116 -20.70 -3.75 6.63
C GLY A 116 -22.13 -3.20 6.84
N GLY A 117 -23.14 -4.00 6.53
CA GLY A 117 -24.53 -3.59 6.66
C GLY A 117 -25.15 -2.84 5.48
N LEU A 118 -24.38 -2.46 4.44
CA LEU A 118 -24.90 -1.78 3.25
C LEU A 118 -25.87 -2.64 2.42
N ARG A 119 -25.81 -3.92 2.58
CA ARG A 119 -26.60 -4.90 1.83
C ARG A 119 -27.51 -5.68 2.77
N ALA A 120 -28.78 -5.80 2.44
CA ALA A 120 -29.67 -6.69 3.16
C ALA A 120 -29.24 -8.16 2.94
N THR A 121 -29.45 -9.01 3.95
CA THR A 121 -28.99 -10.42 3.93
C THR A 121 -29.54 -11.22 2.74
N PHE A 122 -30.74 -10.87 2.26
CA PHE A 122 -31.39 -11.52 1.12
C PHE A 122 -30.98 -10.96 -0.25
N GLU A 123 -30.23 -9.85 -0.30
CA GLU A 123 -29.73 -9.28 -1.56
C GLU A 123 -28.49 -10.03 -2.01
N ALA A 124 -28.59 -10.74 -3.13
CA ALA A 124 -27.46 -11.48 -3.73
C ALA A 124 -26.84 -10.75 -4.92
N ARG A 125 -27.60 -9.84 -5.58
CA ARG A 125 -27.12 -9.18 -6.79
C ARG A 125 -26.25 -7.96 -6.48
N GLY A 126 -25.10 -7.86 -7.18
CA GLY A 126 -24.29 -6.66 -7.31
C GLY A 126 -24.18 -6.24 -8.78
N TYR A 127 -23.58 -5.09 -9.00
CA TYR A 127 -23.30 -4.59 -10.34
C TYR A 127 -21.83 -4.23 -10.47
N SER A 128 -21.18 -4.72 -11.53
CA SER A 128 -19.89 -4.20 -11.98
C SER A 128 -20.12 -3.26 -13.16
N ALA A 129 -19.40 -2.15 -13.22
CA ALA A 129 -19.49 -1.21 -14.32
C ALA A 129 -18.08 -0.96 -14.89
N TRP A 130 -17.97 -1.05 -16.21
CA TRP A 130 -16.72 -0.78 -16.90
C TRP A 130 -16.21 0.63 -16.62
N ASP A 131 -14.92 0.75 -16.34
CA ASP A 131 -14.20 2.01 -16.26
C ASP A 131 -13.52 2.31 -17.60
N PRO A 132 -14.10 3.18 -18.44
CA PRO A 132 -13.53 3.52 -19.73
C PRO A 132 -12.24 4.38 -19.65
N THR A 133 -11.83 4.79 -18.46
CA THR A 133 -10.58 5.53 -18.21
C THR A 133 -9.39 4.61 -17.93
N ALA A 134 -9.64 3.30 -17.82
CA ALA A 134 -8.62 2.27 -17.63
C ALA A 134 -8.61 1.29 -18.82
N PHE A 135 -7.44 0.77 -19.14
CA PHE A 135 -7.27 -0.14 -20.28
C PHE A 135 -7.51 -1.59 -19.87
N ALA A 136 -8.27 -2.32 -20.70
CA ALA A 136 -8.38 -3.76 -20.57
C ALA A 136 -7.05 -4.43 -20.94
N PHE A 137 -6.81 -5.62 -20.42
CA PHE A 137 -5.58 -6.37 -20.63
C PHE A 137 -5.84 -7.88 -20.67
N ILE A 138 -4.91 -8.63 -21.23
CA ILE A 138 -4.98 -10.10 -21.26
C ILE A 138 -4.04 -10.66 -20.20
N LYS A 139 -4.60 -11.53 -19.36
CA LYS A 139 -3.88 -12.25 -18.32
C LYS A 139 -4.43 -13.66 -18.20
N ASP A 140 -3.55 -14.67 -18.14
CA ASP A 140 -3.93 -16.09 -17.98
C ASP A 140 -4.99 -16.57 -19.00
N GLY A 141 -4.90 -16.11 -20.27
CA GLY A 141 -5.83 -16.48 -21.34
C GLY A 141 -7.24 -15.87 -21.20
N SER A 142 -7.40 -14.82 -20.42
CA SER A 142 -8.64 -14.09 -20.24
C SER A 142 -8.47 -12.59 -20.48
N LEU A 143 -9.47 -11.99 -21.11
CA LEU A 143 -9.61 -10.54 -21.23
C LEU A 143 -10.10 -9.98 -19.88
N CYS A 144 -9.26 -9.25 -19.19
CA CYS A 144 -9.57 -8.58 -17.94
C CYS A 144 -10.01 -7.13 -18.21
N ILE A 145 -11.22 -6.79 -17.81
CA ILE A 145 -11.85 -5.48 -18.03
C ILE A 145 -11.90 -4.75 -16.71
N PRO A 146 -11.13 -3.65 -16.49
CA PRO A 146 -11.19 -2.87 -15.26
C PRO A 146 -12.59 -2.31 -15.01
N THR A 147 -13.13 -2.59 -13.83
CA THR A 147 -14.48 -2.20 -13.43
C THR A 147 -14.52 -1.67 -12.01
N VAL A 148 -15.58 -0.96 -11.71
CA VAL A 148 -16.03 -0.65 -10.36
C VAL A 148 -17.11 -1.64 -9.95
N PHE A 149 -17.35 -1.77 -8.63
CA PHE A 149 -18.35 -2.71 -8.10
C PHE A 149 -19.23 -2.05 -7.05
N CYS A 150 -20.54 -2.21 -7.21
CA CYS A 150 -21.53 -1.66 -6.26
C CYS A 150 -22.60 -2.69 -5.87
N SER A 151 -23.25 -2.43 -4.74
CA SER A 151 -24.41 -3.19 -4.26
C SER A 151 -25.62 -3.00 -5.16
N TYR A 152 -26.66 -3.79 -4.95
CA TYR A 152 -27.96 -3.62 -5.61
C TYR A 152 -28.54 -2.19 -5.41
N GLY A 153 -28.31 -1.60 -4.24
CA GLY A 153 -28.71 -0.22 -3.93
C GLY A 153 -27.78 0.87 -4.50
N GLY A 154 -26.71 0.50 -5.19
CA GLY A 154 -25.76 1.43 -5.81
C GLY A 154 -24.62 1.92 -4.90
N ALA A 155 -24.53 1.44 -3.67
CA ALA A 155 -23.41 1.78 -2.78
C ALA A 155 -22.11 1.10 -3.22
N ALA A 156 -21.01 1.83 -3.22
CA ALA A 156 -19.70 1.31 -3.62
C ALA A 156 -19.18 0.23 -2.66
N LEU A 157 -18.91 -0.96 -3.19
CA LEU A 157 -18.35 -2.12 -2.46
C LEU A 157 -16.91 -2.43 -2.85
N ASP A 158 -16.25 -1.53 -3.55
CA ASP A 158 -14.88 -1.65 -4.03
C ASP A 158 -13.99 -0.53 -3.50
N LYS A 159 -12.69 -0.61 -3.82
CA LYS A 159 -11.70 0.41 -3.48
C LYS A 159 -11.55 1.48 -4.56
N LYS A 160 -11.89 1.17 -5.80
CA LYS A 160 -11.65 2.04 -6.96
C LYS A 160 -12.68 3.14 -7.09
N THR A 161 -13.97 2.89 -6.83
CA THR A 161 -15.03 3.90 -6.93
C THR A 161 -14.73 5.17 -6.11
N PRO A 162 -14.34 5.08 -4.82
CA PRO A 162 -13.96 6.26 -4.06
C PRO A 162 -12.75 7.00 -4.62
N LEU A 163 -11.77 6.27 -5.15
CA LEU A 163 -10.61 6.87 -5.80
C LEU A 163 -11.03 7.71 -7.00
N LEU A 164 -11.85 7.19 -7.89
CA LEU A 164 -12.36 7.92 -9.06
C LEU A 164 -13.16 9.16 -8.65
N ARG A 165 -14.05 9.02 -7.67
CA ARG A 165 -14.82 10.16 -7.11
C ARG A 165 -13.90 11.24 -6.53
N SER A 166 -12.81 10.84 -5.85
CA SER A 166 -11.83 11.78 -5.28
C SER A 166 -11.01 12.48 -6.36
N ASN A 167 -10.66 11.79 -7.45
CA ASN A 167 -9.99 12.38 -8.60
C ASN A 167 -10.85 13.48 -9.24
N GLU A 168 -12.16 13.22 -9.39
CA GLU A 168 -13.10 14.23 -9.90
C GLU A 168 -13.28 15.41 -8.92
N ALA A 169 -13.29 15.15 -7.62
CA ALA A 169 -13.41 16.18 -6.60
C ALA A 169 -12.22 17.14 -6.63
N VAL A 170 -10.99 16.62 -6.59
CA VAL A 170 -9.79 17.47 -6.61
C VAL A 170 -9.63 18.20 -7.95
N ASN A 171 -9.94 17.53 -9.07
CA ASN A 171 -9.98 18.20 -10.39
C ASN A 171 -10.91 19.39 -10.39
N ARG A 172 -12.16 19.21 -9.97
CA ARG A 172 -13.17 20.26 -9.95
C ARG A 172 -12.77 21.48 -9.14
N GLU A 173 -12.22 21.26 -7.93
CA GLU A 173 -11.86 22.37 -7.06
C GLU A 173 -10.53 23.02 -7.49
N ALA A 174 -9.58 22.24 -7.98
CA ALA A 174 -8.31 22.77 -8.48
C ALA A 174 -8.51 23.67 -9.74
N VAL A 175 -9.29 23.21 -10.72
CA VAL A 175 -9.57 24.00 -11.93
C VAL A 175 -10.27 25.32 -11.60
N LYS A 176 -11.26 25.30 -10.69
CA LYS A 176 -11.92 26.54 -10.22
C LYS A 176 -10.93 27.54 -9.64
N LEU A 177 -10.03 27.06 -8.77
CA LEU A 177 -9.02 27.92 -8.13
C LEU A 177 -8.01 28.43 -9.13
N LEU A 178 -7.48 27.57 -10.01
CA LEU A 178 -6.51 27.94 -11.04
C LEU A 178 -7.06 29.01 -11.98
N HIS A 179 -8.32 28.98 -12.33
CA HIS A 179 -8.96 29.99 -13.17
C HIS A 179 -9.01 31.40 -12.55
N LEU A 180 -8.66 31.57 -11.29
CA LEU A 180 -8.47 32.91 -10.71
C LEU A 180 -7.12 33.54 -11.15
N PHE A 181 -6.18 32.75 -11.64
CA PHE A 181 -4.90 33.20 -12.17
C PHE A 181 -4.99 33.36 -13.69
N ASP A 182 -4.57 34.52 -14.21
CA ASP A 182 -4.63 34.78 -15.65
C ASP A 182 -3.74 33.84 -16.47
N SER A 183 -2.63 33.38 -15.89
CA SER A 183 -1.73 32.39 -16.50
C SER A 183 -2.28 30.98 -16.59
N GLN A 184 -3.39 30.68 -15.90
CA GLN A 184 -3.96 29.33 -15.77
C GLN A 184 -5.36 29.19 -16.39
N LYS A 185 -5.79 30.15 -17.19
CA LYS A 185 -7.12 30.18 -17.83
C LYS A 185 -7.35 29.03 -18.82
N ASP A 186 -6.28 28.53 -19.42
CA ASP A 186 -6.34 27.46 -20.42
C ASP A 186 -6.41 26.04 -19.79
N VAL A 187 -6.21 25.92 -18.48
CA VAL A 187 -6.28 24.64 -17.79
C VAL A 187 -7.73 24.15 -17.76
N SER A 188 -8.00 22.98 -18.30
CA SER A 188 -9.33 22.37 -18.32
C SER A 188 -9.44 21.14 -17.41
N LYS A 189 -8.30 20.55 -17.03
CA LYS A 189 -8.25 19.35 -16.18
C LYS A 189 -7.01 19.36 -15.30
N VAL A 190 -7.19 18.93 -14.04
CA VAL A 190 -6.12 18.63 -13.10
C VAL A 190 -6.21 17.14 -12.72
N THR A 191 -5.13 16.41 -12.85
CA THR A 191 -5.08 14.97 -12.62
C THR A 191 -4.07 14.66 -11.52
N PRO A 192 -4.46 13.91 -10.46
CA PRO A 192 -3.51 13.37 -9.52
C PRO A 192 -2.55 12.40 -10.20
N GLN A 193 -1.25 12.58 -9.96
CA GLN A 193 -0.18 11.72 -10.44
C GLN A 193 0.37 10.90 -9.30
N VAL A 194 0.56 9.61 -9.51
CA VAL A 194 0.98 8.67 -8.46
C VAL A 194 2.06 7.72 -8.99
N GLY A 195 3.08 7.49 -8.16
CA GLY A 195 4.11 6.47 -8.38
C GLY A 195 4.33 5.67 -7.09
N PRO A 196 3.79 4.47 -6.97
CA PRO A 196 3.98 3.62 -5.79
C PRO A 196 5.29 2.85 -5.89
N GLU A 197 6.12 2.90 -4.85
CA GLU A 197 7.34 2.09 -4.69
C GLU A 197 6.97 0.80 -3.95
N GLN A 198 7.09 -0.36 -4.58
CA GLN A 198 6.67 -1.64 -4.01
C GLN A 198 7.85 -2.37 -3.40
N GLU A 199 7.92 -2.42 -2.07
CA GLU A 199 8.85 -3.27 -1.34
C GLU A 199 8.24 -4.66 -1.12
N TYR A 200 9.09 -5.69 -1.09
CA TYR A 200 8.70 -7.09 -0.91
C TYR A 200 9.87 -7.96 -0.43
N PHE A 201 9.56 -9.12 0.17
CA PHE A 201 10.54 -10.14 0.48
C PHE A 201 10.45 -11.31 -0.49
N LEU A 202 11.60 -11.90 -0.81
CA LEU A 202 11.69 -13.19 -1.49
C LEU A 202 12.31 -14.22 -0.56
N ILE A 203 11.66 -15.37 -0.45
CA ILE A 203 12.17 -16.51 0.32
C ILE A 203 12.07 -17.80 -0.51
N ASP A 204 12.86 -18.78 -0.15
CA ASP A 204 12.82 -20.09 -0.79
C ASP A 204 11.48 -20.79 -0.54
N ARG A 205 10.87 -21.34 -1.61
CA ARG A 205 9.54 -21.96 -1.56
C ARG A 205 9.51 -23.22 -0.72
N GLU A 206 10.58 -24.01 -0.68
CA GLU A 206 10.61 -25.24 0.13
C GLU A 206 10.66 -24.91 1.63
N LEU A 207 11.35 -23.84 2.02
CA LEU A 207 11.36 -23.35 3.40
C LEU A 207 10.01 -22.73 3.79
N TYR A 208 9.39 -21.96 2.91
CA TYR A 208 8.06 -21.39 3.12
C TYR A 208 7.00 -22.48 3.38
N LEU A 209 7.01 -23.57 2.62
CA LEU A 209 6.03 -24.65 2.77
C LEU A 209 6.12 -25.38 4.11
N LYS A 210 7.23 -25.26 4.82
CA LYS A 210 7.44 -25.81 6.17
C LYS A 210 6.99 -24.89 7.30
N ARG A 211 6.43 -23.70 6.97
CA ARG A 211 6.02 -22.67 7.95
C ARG A 211 4.54 -22.36 7.78
N GLU A 212 3.70 -22.81 8.71
CA GLU A 212 2.26 -22.54 8.67
C GLU A 212 1.94 -21.06 8.84
N ASP A 213 2.65 -20.39 9.72
CA ASP A 213 2.48 -18.96 9.96
C ASP A 213 2.74 -18.12 8.68
N LEU A 214 3.77 -18.42 7.91
CA LEU A 214 4.00 -17.75 6.62
C LEU A 214 2.89 -18.04 5.61
N ARG A 215 2.37 -19.27 5.61
CA ARG A 215 1.31 -19.70 4.67
C ARG A 215 -0.06 -19.10 5.01
N LEU A 216 -0.40 -19.03 6.30
CA LEU A 216 -1.72 -18.58 6.75
C LEU A 216 -1.77 -17.08 7.06
N CYS A 217 -0.68 -16.53 7.60
CA CYS A 217 -0.64 -15.14 8.08
C CYS A 217 0.23 -14.23 7.21
N GLY A 218 1.10 -14.79 6.34
CA GLY A 218 2.04 -14.02 5.52
C GLY A 218 3.25 -13.48 6.32
N ARG A 219 3.33 -13.77 7.61
CA ARG A 219 4.45 -13.39 8.49
C ARG A 219 4.86 -14.52 9.42
N ALA A 220 6.12 -14.54 9.83
CA ALA A 220 6.61 -15.44 10.85
C ALA A 220 6.15 -14.99 12.24
N LEU A 221 5.35 -15.82 12.89
CA LEU A 221 4.85 -15.57 14.24
C LEU A 221 5.92 -15.85 15.30
N PHE A 222 6.87 -16.72 15.00
CA PHE A 222 8.01 -17.09 15.82
C PHE A 222 9.31 -16.97 15.04
N GLY A 223 10.41 -16.71 15.74
CA GLY A 223 11.75 -16.72 15.20
C GLY A 223 12.70 -15.86 15.99
N SER A 224 13.75 -16.48 16.52
CA SER A 224 14.83 -15.79 17.21
C SER A 224 15.70 -15.02 16.21
N LYS A 225 16.30 -13.90 16.69
CA LYS A 225 17.21 -13.10 15.87
C LYS A 225 18.44 -13.93 15.49
N PRO A 226 18.79 -14.04 14.19
CA PRO A 226 20.01 -14.72 13.77
C PRO A 226 21.27 -13.94 14.19
N PRO A 227 22.44 -14.58 14.23
CA PRO A 227 23.70 -13.91 14.58
C PRO A 227 24.06 -12.72 13.69
N LYS A 228 23.62 -12.76 12.44
CA LYS A 228 23.73 -11.67 11.47
C LYS A 228 22.32 -11.34 10.94
N GLY A 229 21.96 -10.07 10.98
CA GLY A 229 20.76 -9.52 10.32
C GLY A 229 21.17 -8.54 9.21
N GLN A 230 20.86 -7.26 9.42
CA GLN A 230 21.11 -6.17 8.47
C GLN A 230 22.22 -5.20 8.94
N GLU A 231 23.00 -5.55 9.95
CA GLU A 231 23.91 -4.65 10.67
C GLU A 231 25.03 -4.05 9.81
N LEU A 232 25.36 -4.67 8.68
CA LEU A 232 26.43 -4.21 7.79
C LEU A 232 25.91 -3.47 6.54
N ASP A 233 24.59 -3.36 6.36
CA ASP A 233 23.94 -2.81 5.15
C ASP A 233 24.42 -3.44 3.83
N ASP A 234 25.03 -4.64 3.93
CA ASP A 234 25.69 -5.33 2.82
C ASP A 234 24.71 -5.99 1.84
N HIS A 235 23.43 -6.05 2.18
CA HIS A 235 22.38 -6.42 1.23
C HIS A 235 21.96 -5.22 0.37
N TYR A 236 21.70 -4.08 0.98
CA TYR A 236 21.32 -2.85 0.27
C TYR A 236 22.41 -2.40 -0.72
N PHE A 237 23.67 -2.38 -0.29
CA PHE A 237 24.82 -2.02 -1.13
C PHE A 237 25.41 -3.22 -1.87
N GLY A 238 24.76 -4.39 -1.83
CA GLY A 238 25.19 -5.61 -2.50
C GLY A 238 24.68 -5.72 -3.94
N VAL A 239 25.22 -6.71 -4.66
CA VAL A 239 24.72 -7.07 -5.98
C VAL A 239 23.46 -7.91 -5.88
N ILE A 240 22.56 -7.78 -6.85
CA ILE A 240 21.40 -8.65 -6.98
C ILE A 240 21.87 -10.06 -7.30
N ARG A 241 21.51 -11.04 -6.47
CA ARG A 241 21.91 -12.44 -6.65
C ARG A 241 21.30 -13.05 -7.91
N PRO A 242 21.94 -14.03 -8.57
CA PRO A 242 21.52 -14.55 -9.87
C PRO A 242 20.07 -15.06 -9.92
N ARG A 243 19.59 -15.77 -8.88
CA ARG A 243 18.22 -16.28 -8.81
C ARG A 243 17.20 -15.14 -8.71
N VAL A 244 17.50 -14.14 -7.92
CA VAL A 244 16.68 -12.92 -7.78
C VAL A 244 16.70 -12.11 -9.08
N ALA A 245 17.86 -11.98 -9.72
CA ALA A 245 17.98 -11.27 -11.00
C ALA A 245 17.14 -11.94 -12.11
N ALA A 246 17.09 -13.28 -12.13
CA ALA A 246 16.25 -14.02 -13.08
C ALA A 246 14.75 -13.76 -12.83
N PHE A 247 14.33 -13.82 -11.58
CA PHE A 247 12.97 -13.44 -11.16
C PHE A 247 12.63 -12.00 -11.58
N MET A 248 13.48 -11.04 -11.24
CA MET A 248 13.24 -9.63 -11.55
C MET A 248 13.20 -9.36 -13.06
N LYS A 249 13.97 -10.11 -13.86
CA LYS A 249 13.95 -9.98 -15.32
C LYS A 249 12.62 -10.44 -15.89
N GLU A 250 12.15 -11.60 -15.50
CA GLU A 250 10.86 -12.16 -15.97
C GLU A 250 9.69 -11.30 -15.50
N LEU A 251 9.75 -10.81 -14.26
CA LEU A 251 8.76 -9.87 -13.73
C LEU A 251 8.67 -8.59 -14.56
N ASP A 252 9.81 -7.97 -14.90
CA ASP A 252 9.82 -6.77 -15.76
C ASP A 252 9.20 -7.07 -17.14
N GLU A 253 9.55 -8.19 -17.77
CA GLU A 253 9.04 -8.56 -19.09
C GLU A 253 7.52 -8.72 -19.07
N GLU A 254 6.94 -9.44 -18.10
CA GLU A 254 5.48 -9.60 -17.95
C GLU A 254 4.76 -8.29 -17.63
N LEU A 255 5.36 -7.47 -16.77
CA LEU A 255 4.79 -6.16 -16.45
C LEU A 255 4.82 -5.21 -17.65
N TRP A 256 5.88 -5.25 -18.45
CA TRP A 256 5.94 -4.46 -19.70
C TRP A 256 4.90 -4.93 -20.73
N GLU A 257 4.66 -6.23 -20.86
CA GLU A 257 3.58 -6.75 -21.73
C GLU A 257 2.21 -6.20 -21.32
N LEU A 258 1.96 -6.07 -20.01
CA LEU A 258 0.75 -5.48 -19.46
C LEU A 258 0.71 -3.94 -19.53
N GLY A 259 1.77 -3.29 -20.02
CA GLY A 259 1.87 -1.84 -20.12
C GLY A 259 2.26 -1.14 -18.81
N VAL A 260 2.76 -1.88 -17.81
CA VAL A 260 3.28 -1.30 -16.58
C VAL A 260 4.71 -0.81 -16.79
N LEU A 261 4.96 0.47 -16.51
CA LEU A 261 6.27 1.10 -16.65
C LEU A 261 7.19 0.78 -15.46
N SER A 262 7.47 -0.52 -15.19
CA SER A 262 8.47 -0.88 -14.18
C SER A 262 9.83 -0.31 -14.60
N LYS A 263 10.49 0.43 -13.71
CA LYS A 263 11.69 1.22 -14.05
C LYS A 263 12.89 0.87 -13.19
N THR A 264 12.70 0.83 -11.89
CA THR A 264 13.77 0.66 -10.91
C THR A 264 13.57 -0.63 -10.13
N LYS A 265 14.66 -1.36 -9.93
CA LYS A 265 14.70 -2.54 -9.08
C LYS A 265 16.04 -2.58 -8.34
N HIS A 266 16.00 -2.89 -7.07
CA HIS A 266 17.20 -3.00 -6.24
C HIS A 266 16.94 -3.85 -4.98
N ASN A 267 18.02 -4.14 -4.25
CA ASN A 267 17.95 -4.73 -2.93
C ASN A 267 17.56 -3.67 -1.90
N GLU A 268 16.75 -4.05 -0.92
CA GLU A 268 16.45 -3.27 0.27
C GLU A 268 17.34 -3.66 1.46
N VAL A 269 17.16 -3.01 2.60
CA VAL A 269 18.09 -3.13 3.74
C VAL A 269 18.04 -4.51 4.38
N ALA A 270 16.85 -5.10 4.57
CA ALA A 270 16.76 -6.43 5.18
C ALA A 270 17.22 -7.53 4.20
N PRO A 271 17.91 -8.59 4.68
CA PRO A 271 18.22 -9.73 3.84
C PRO A 271 16.97 -10.32 3.19
N GLY A 272 17.04 -10.61 1.89
CA GLY A 272 15.91 -11.10 1.10
C GLY A 272 14.84 -10.06 0.76
N GLN A 273 15.02 -8.80 1.13
CA GLN A 273 14.12 -7.70 0.81
C GLN A 273 14.57 -6.98 -0.46
N HIS A 274 13.58 -6.60 -1.28
CA HIS A 274 13.78 -5.94 -2.56
C HIS A 274 12.71 -4.89 -2.80
N GLU A 275 12.96 -3.99 -3.76
CA GLU A 275 12.00 -2.98 -4.20
C GLU A 275 11.88 -2.97 -5.73
N MET A 276 10.67 -2.64 -6.18
CA MET A 276 10.39 -2.26 -7.55
C MET A 276 9.61 -0.95 -7.57
N ALA A 277 10.08 0.02 -8.37
CA ALA A 277 9.40 1.29 -8.55
C ALA A 277 9.06 1.54 -10.02
N PRO A 278 7.77 1.81 -10.36
CA PRO A 278 7.36 2.20 -11.70
C PRO A 278 7.58 3.70 -11.94
N ILE A 279 7.50 4.12 -13.19
CA ILE A 279 7.31 5.53 -13.52
C ILE A 279 5.90 5.93 -13.08
N TYR A 280 5.76 7.12 -12.52
CA TYR A 280 4.46 7.66 -12.11
C TYR A 280 3.52 7.89 -13.31
N CYS A 281 2.23 7.73 -13.08
CA CYS A 281 1.17 8.03 -14.02
C CYS A 281 -0.07 8.55 -13.29
N ASP A 282 -1.19 8.74 -13.98
CA ASP A 282 -2.42 9.15 -13.33
C ASP A 282 -2.84 8.14 -12.23
N ALA A 283 -3.50 8.64 -11.19
CA ALA A 283 -3.79 7.87 -9.99
C ALA A 283 -4.65 6.62 -10.24
N ASN A 284 -5.55 6.65 -11.23
CA ASN A 284 -6.38 5.50 -11.58
C ASN A 284 -5.53 4.38 -12.20
N THR A 285 -4.76 4.73 -13.22
CA THR A 285 -3.83 3.80 -13.88
C THR A 285 -2.78 3.25 -12.89
N ALA A 286 -2.18 4.13 -12.07
CA ALA A 286 -1.20 3.71 -11.07
C ALA A 286 -1.77 2.71 -10.05
N ASN A 287 -3.02 2.91 -9.65
CA ASN A 287 -3.70 2.00 -8.74
C ASN A 287 -3.94 0.63 -9.37
N ASP A 288 -4.47 0.57 -10.58
CA ASP A 288 -4.69 -0.68 -11.30
C ASP A 288 -3.38 -1.41 -11.57
N GLN A 289 -2.36 -0.71 -12.05
CA GLN A 289 -1.03 -1.25 -12.28
C GLN A 289 -0.40 -1.82 -11.00
N ASN A 290 -0.56 -1.16 -9.86
CA ASN A 290 -0.03 -1.67 -8.59
C ASN A 290 -0.72 -2.98 -8.16
N GLN A 291 -2.02 -3.16 -8.41
CA GLN A 291 -2.68 -4.44 -8.16
C GLN A 291 -2.11 -5.55 -9.05
N LEU A 292 -1.88 -5.26 -10.35
CA LEU A 292 -1.23 -6.19 -11.27
C LEU A 292 0.19 -6.54 -10.83
N VAL A 293 0.97 -5.54 -10.42
CA VAL A 293 2.33 -5.75 -9.87
C VAL A 293 2.31 -6.74 -8.72
N MET A 294 1.44 -6.52 -7.72
CA MET A 294 1.35 -7.40 -6.54
C MET A 294 0.96 -8.84 -6.91
N GLU A 295 0.10 -9.02 -7.89
CA GLU A 295 -0.31 -10.33 -8.36
C GLU A 295 0.80 -11.01 -9.17
N THR A 296 1.37 -10.30 -10.15
CA THR A 296 2.42 -10.82 -11.04
C THR A 296 3.68 -11.21 -10.26
N MET A 297 4.09 -10.41 -9.26
CA MET A 297 5.22 -10.75 -8.37
C MET A 297 5.07 -12.12 -7.73
N LYS A 298 3.88 -12.44 -7.23
CA LYS A 298 3.62 -13.74 -6.59
C LYS A 298 3.73 -14.89 -7.60
N LYS A 299 3.11 -14.74 -8.77
CA LYS A 299 3.13 -15.76 -9.83
C LYS A 299 4.54 -16.02 -10.38
N VAL A 300 5.28 -14.95 -10.67
CA VAL A 300 6.66 -15.07 -11.17
C VAL A 300 7.56 -15.71 -10.12
N ALA A 301 7.42 -15.32 -8.84
CA ALA A 301 8.21 -15.92 -7.76
C ALA A 301 8.06 -17.44 -7.70
N GLU A 302 6.83 -17.96 -7.82
CA GLU A 302 6.57 -19.40 -7.80
C GLU A 302 7.29 -20.15 -8.94
N ARG A 303 7.37 -19.58 -10.14
CA ARG A 303 8.09 -20.17 -11.26
C ARG A 303 9.60 -20.27 -11.02
N HIS A 304 10.16 -19.39 -10.19
CA HIS A 304 11.57 -19.41 -9.79
C HIS A 304 11.81 -20.21 -8.49
N GLY A 305 10.80 -20.96 -8.01
CA GLY A 305 10.91 -21.70 -6.74
C GLY A 305 11.07 -20.77 -5.53
N LEU A 306 10.56 -19.54 -5.65
CA LEU A 306 10.52 -18.51 -4.63
C LEU A 306 9.08 -18.24 -4.16
N VAL A 307 8.94 -17.54 -3.06
CA VAL A 307 7.67 -16.94 -2.62
C VAL A 307 7.89 -15.46 -2.37
N CYS A 308 7.03 -14.64 -2.96
CA CYS A 308 7.01 -13.20 -2.74
C CYS A 308 6.07 -12.89 -1.57
N LEU A 309 6.63 -12.37 -0.48
CA LEU A 309 5.88 -11.92 0.70
C LEU A 309 5.63 -10.41 0.58
N LEU A 310 4.37 -10.03 0.54
CA LEU A 310 3.91 -8.64 0.53
C LEU A 310 3.38 -8.20 1.90
N HIS A 311 3.73 -8.89 2.97
CA HIS A 311 3.39 -8.48 4.34
C HIS A 311 4.28 -7.33 4.80
N GLU A 312 3.75 -6.44 5.64
CA GLU A 312 4.44 -5.25 6.13
C GLU A 312 5.62 -5.57 7.06
N LYS A 313 5.54 -6.67 7.79
CA LYS A 313 6.57 -7.13 8.73
C LYS A 313 6.66 -8.66 8.74
N PRO A 314 7.18 -9.29 7.67
CA PRO A 314 7.26 -10.75 7.61
C PRO A 314 8.18 -11.32 8.69
N PHE A 315 9.20 -10.58 9.07
CA PHE A 315 10.21 -10.98 10.05
C PHE A 315 10.44 -9.87 11.08
N ALA A 316 10.34 -10.22 12.36
CA ALA A 316 10.66 -9.28 13.43
C ALA A 316 12.16 -9.01 13.49
N GLY A 317 12.55 -7.82 13.95
CA GLY A 317 13.95 -7.46 14.18
C GLY A 317 14.74 -7.00 12.94
N VAL A 318 14.13 -7.03 11.74
CA VAL A 318 14.67 -6.45 10.50
C VAL A 318 13.67 -5.47 9.89
N ASN A 319 14.07 -4.71 8.85
CA ASN A 319 13.17 -3.78 8.17
C ASN A 319 11.89 -4.48 7.70
N GLY A 320 10.79 -3.76 7.78
CA GLY A 320 9.53 -4.15 7.16
C GLY A 320 9.40 -3.59 5.75
N SER A 321 8.38 -4.04 5.02
CA SER A 321 8.09 -3.61 3.66
C SER A 321 6.93 -2.62 3.62
N GLY A 322 7.18 -1.49 3.00
CA GLY A 322 6.21 -0.44 2.73
C GLY A 322 5.81 -0.38 1.27
N LYS A 323 5.03 0.67 1.00
CA LYS A 323 4.69 1.12 -0.33
C LYS A 323 4.66 2.65 -0.31
N HIS A 324 5.78 3.27 -0.66
CA HIS A 324 5.84 4.72 -0.66
C HIS A 324 5.00 5.27 -1.81
N VAL A 325 4.03 6.11 -1.50
CA VAL A 325 3.14 6.72 -2.49
C VAL A 325 3.66 8.11 -2.82
N ASN A 326 4.34 8.23 -3.95
CA ASN A 326 4.69 9.51 -4.53
C ASN A 326 3.44 10.12 -5.17
N TRP A 327 3.00 11.28 -4.67
CA TRP A 327 1.76 11.92 -5.08
C TRP A 327 1.99 13.39 -5.48
N SER A 328 1.40 13.82 -6.58
CA SER A 328 1.37 15.21 -7.04
C SER A 328 0.11 15.52 -7.86
N LEU A 329 -0.04 16.76 -8.30
CA LEU A 329 -1.12 17.22 -9.19
C LEU A 329 -0.54 17.80 -10.45
N SER A 330 -1.04 17.40 -11.63
CA SER A 330 -0.63 17.94 -12.91
C SER A 330 -1.80 18.45 -13.73
N THR A 331 -1.61 19.55 -14.44
CA THR A 331 -2.58 20.10 -15.37
C THR A 331 -2.53 19.37 -16.72
N ASP A 332 -3.58 19.46 -17.49
CA ASP A 332 -3.63 19.01 -18.89
C ASP A 332 -2.74 19.83 -19.84
N THR A 333 -2.22 20.97 -19.39
CA THR A 333 -1.19 21.76 -20.08
C THR A 333 0.24 21.29 -19.79
N GLY A 334 0.41 20.28 -18.93
CA GLY A 334 1.69 19.64 -18.60
C GLY A 334 2.44 20.27 -17.42
N GLU A 335 1.83 21.19 -16.67
CA GLU A 335 2.43 21.79 -15.48
C GLU A 335 2.19 20.91 -14.25
N ASN A 336 3.23 20.67 -13.44
CA ASN A 336 3.11 20.05 -12.11
C ASN A 336 2.92 21.16 -11.06
N LEU A 337 1.80 21.15 -10.36
CA LEU A 337 1.41 22.21 -9.42
C LEU A 337 2.24 22.24 -8.12
N PHE A 338 3.00 21.18 -7.86
CA PHE A 338 4.00 21.11 -6.79
C PHE A 338 5.43 21.33 -7.26
N SER A 339 5.62 21.76 -8.51
CA SER A 339 6.95 22.18 -8.98
C SER A 339 7.26 23.60 -8.49
N PRO A 340 8.29 23.78 -7.63
CA PRO A 340 8.63 25.10 -7.10
C PRO A 340 9.18 26.05 -8.19
N GLY A 341 9.66 25.49 -9.30
CA GLY A 341 10.28 26.27 -10.36
C GLY A 341 11.68 26.76 -9.98
N LYS A 342 12.15 27.81 -10.69
CA LYS A 342 13.49 28.39 -10.46
C LYS A 342 13.50 29.33 -9.24
N THR A 343 12.39 29.97 -8.95
CA THR A 343 12.21 30.95 -7.87
C THR A 343 11.00 30.58 -7.04
N PRO A 344 11.15 29.60 -6.11
CA PRO A 344 10.02 29.07 -5.32
C PRO A 344 9.27 30.15 -4.55
N SER A 345 9.98 31.14 -4.01
CA SER A 345 9.43 32.27 -3.24
C SER A 345 8.49 33.18 -4.05
N GLN A 346 8.59 33.17 -5.37
CA GLN A 346 7.78 33.98 -6.28
C GLN A 346 6.71 33.17 -7.03
N ASN A 347 6.70 31.84 -6.88
CA ASN A 347 5.71 30.98 -7.53
C ASN A 347 4.43 30.94 -6.70
N ALA A 348 3.51 31.86 -6.98
CA ALA A 348 2.27 32.02 -6.22
C ALA A 348 1.36 30.78 -6.28
N VAL A 349 1.27 30.10 -7.43
CA VAL A 349 0.50 28.86 -7.59
C VAL A 349 1.09 27.75 -6.72
N PHE A 350 2.39 27.53 -6.79
CA PHE A 350 3.09 26.54 -5.98
C PHE A 350 2.88 26.80 -4.47
N LEU A 351 3.10 28.04 -4.02
CA LEU A 351 2.94 28.38 -2.60
C LEU A 351 1.50 28.21 -2.11
N LEU A 352 0.51 28.51 -2.95
CA LEU A 352 -0.89 28.30 -2.63
C LEU A 352 -1.24 26.82 -2.49
N PHE A 353 -0.78 25.98 -3.43
CA PHE A 353 -0.99 24.53 -3.36
C PHE A 353 -0.21 23.89 -2.21
N LEU A 354 0.99 24.37 -1.91
CA LEU A 354 1.78 23.94 -0.75
C LEU A 354 1.06 24.28 0.57
N ALA A 355 0.55 25.51 0.69
CA ALA A 355 -0.20 25.93 1.86
C ALA A 355 -1.51 25.12 2.05
N ALA A 356 -2.22 24.83 0.95
CA ALA A 356 -3.39 23.96 0.96
C ALA A 356 -3.05 22.54 1.43
N PHE A 357 -1.94 21.98 0.95
CA PHE A 357 -1.49 20.66 1.35
C PHE A 357 -1.13 20.58 2.84
N VAL A 358 -0.34 21.53 3.33
CA VAL A 358 0.05 21.60 4.75
C VAL A 358 -1.18 21.74 5.64
N LYS A 359 -2.12 22.61 5.27
CA LYS A 359 -3.38 22.80 6.00
C LYS A 359 -4.22 21.52 6.01
N GLY A 360 -4.44 20.90 4.85
CA GLY A 360 -5.25 19.68 4.74
C GLY A 360 -4.67 18.50 5.52
N VAL A 361 -3.34 18.31 5.49
CA VAL A 361 -2.67 17.26 6.28
C VAL A 361 -2.81 17.54 7.77
N ASP A 362 -2.71 18.80 8.22
CA ASP A 362 -2.88 19.15 9.64
C ASP A 362 -4.31 18.97 10.13
N GLU A 363 -5.30 19.42 9.36
CA GLU A 363 -6.71 19.34 9.76
C GLU A 363 -7.25 17.89 9.75
N TYR A 364 -6.74 17.05 8.87
CA TYR A 364 -7.23 15.67 8.66
C TYR A 364 -6.16 14.60 8.90
N GLN A 365 -5.19 14.88 9.78
CA GLN A 365 -4.11 13.96 10.10
C GLN A 365 -4.60 12.59 10.57
N GLU A 366 -5.69 12.53 11.34
CA GLU A 366 -6.25 11.28 11.84
C GLU A 366 -6.86 10.46 10.70
N LEU A 367 -7.53 11.10 9.74
CA LEU A 367 -8.11 10.43 8.57
C LEU A 367 -7.00 9.88 7.66
N LEU A 368 -5.92 10.64 7.48
CA LEU A 368 -4.75 10.19 6.73
C LEU A 368 -4.09 8.99 7.42
N ARG A 369 -3.96 9.01 8.77
CA ARG A 369 -3.48 7.85 9.55
C ARG A 369 -4.41 6.64 9.41
N CYS A 370 -5.73 6.84 9.44
CA CYS A 370 -6.71 5.76 9.22
C CYS A 370 -6.55 5.11 7.85
N SER A 371 -6.19 5.86 6.82
CA SER A 371 -6.03 5.34 5.46
C SER A 371 -4.97 4.24 5.33
N VAL A 372 -4.09 4.12 6.32
CA VAL A 372 -2.99 3.13 6.39
C VAL A 372 -3.08 2.23 7.62
N ALA A 373 -4.22 2.25 8.33
CA ALA A 373 -4.43 1.50 9.56
C ALA A 373 -4.94 0.08 9.28
N PHE A 374 -4.14 -0.92 9.59
CA PHE A 374 -4.49 -2.34 9.62
C PHE A 374 -3.41 -3.14 10.37
N ALA A 375 -3.76 -4.36 10.83
CA ALA A 375 -2.94 -5.15 11.74
C ALA A 375 -1.48 -5.33 11.27
N GLY A 376 -1.26 -5.65 9.99
CA GLY A 376 0.09 -5.82 9.44
C GLY A 376 0.96 -4.57 9.57
N ASN A 377 0.39 -3.39 9.38
CA ASN A 377 1.13 -2.13 9.44
C ASN A 377 1.42 -1.67 10.89
N ASP A 378 0.66 -2.14 11.88
CA ASP A 378 0.95 -1.89 13.30
C ASP A 378 2.29 -2.51 13.72
N HIS A 379 2.72 -3.61 13.09
CA HIS A 379 4.02 -4.22 13.32
C HIS A 379 5.19 -3.48 12.64
N ARG A 380 4.90 -2.64 11.63
CA ARG A 380 5.91 -1.93 10.83
C ARG A 380 6.16 -0.50 11.31
N LEU A 381 5.10 0.28 11.57
CA LEU A 381 5.21 1.71 11.86
C LEU A 381 6.00 1.98 13.15
N GLY A 382 6.90 2.98 13.07
CA GLY A 382 7.71 3.42 14.18
C GLY A 382 8.95 2.58 14.45
N ALA A 383 9.29 1.61 13.59
CA ALA A 383 10.46 0.76 13.74
C ALA A 383 11.22 0.60 12.41
N GLN A 384 12.56 0.62 12.49
CA GLN A 384 13.46 0.19 11.41
C GLN A 384 13.08 0.77 10.02
N GLU A 385 13.33 2.06 9.84
CA GLU A 385 13.06 2.86 8.63
C GLU A 385 11.58 3.13 8.30
N ALA A 386 10.63 2.58 9.03
CA ALA A 386 9.24 2.95 8.90
C ALA A 386 8.93 4.22 9.72
N PRO A 387 8.14 5.18 9.17
CA PRO A 387 7.83 6.42 9.88
C PRO A 387 7.01 6.14 11.15
N PRO A 388 7.09 7.04 12.17
CA PRO A 388 6.26 6.93 13.36
C PRO A 388 4.78 7.18 13.02
N ALA A 389 3.89 6.79 13.94
CA ALA A 389 2.44 6.94 13.77
C ALA A 389 1.94 8.40 13.82
N ILE A 390 2.82 9.35 14.15
CA ILE A 390 2.53 10.79 14.17
C ILE A 390 2.66 11.33 12.76
N ILE A 391 1.58 11.82 12.18
CA ILE A 391 1.64 12.49 10.87
C ILE A 391 2.40 13.81 11.00
N SER A 392 3.40 14.00 10.14
CA SER A 392 4.15 15.25 10.00
C SER A 392 4.61 15.42 8.55
N VAL A 393 4.91 16.66 8.15
CA VAL A 393 5.34 17.01 6.80
C VAL A 393 6.78 17.51 6.85
N PHE A 394 7.66 16.86 6.09
CA PHE A 394 9.02 17.32 5.85
C PHE A 394 9.07 18.17 4.58
N LEU A 395 9.61 19.37 4.67
CA LEU A 395 9.72 20.29 3.53
C LEU A 395 11.19 20.61 3.15
N GLY A 396 12.12 20.36 4.03
CA GLY A 396 13.53 20.73 3.88
C GLY A 396 13.81 22.20 4.24
N SER A 397 15.09 22.54 4.28
CA SER A 397 15.55 23.85 4.80
C SER A 397 15.18 25.03 3.90
N GLU A 398 15.19 24.87 2.59
CA GLU A 398 14.87 25.96 1.65
C GLU A 398 13.41 26.40 1.78
N LEU A 399 12.46 25.45 1.68
CA LEU A 399 11.03 25.75 1.83
C LEU A 399 10.71 26.25 3.22
N GLN A 400 11.35 25.71 4.27
CA GLN A 400 11.20 26.22 5.61
C GLN A 400 11.60 27.70 5.72
N SER A 401 12.74 28.08 5.13
CA SER A 401 13.20 29.47 5.15
C SER A 401 12.25 30.40 4.39
N ILE A 402 11.66 29.94 3.28
CA ILE A 402 10.63 30.70 2.54
C ILE A 402 9.38 30.88 3.40
N ILE A 403 8.92 29.84 4.05
CA ILE A 403 7.75 29.89 4.94
C ILE A 403 8.03 30.84 6.12
N ASP A 404 9.19 30.75 6.74
CA ASP A 404 9.58 31.63 7.86
C ASP A 404 9.60 33.10 7.42
N ALA A 405 10.06 33.40 6.21
CA ALA A 405 10.02 34.75 5.64
C ALA A 405 8.59 35.24 5.39
N ILE A 406 7.72 34.37 4.84
CA ILE A 406 6.29 34.70 4.64
C ILE A 406 5.59 34.96 5.96
N VAL A 407 5.81 34.12 6.97
CA VAL A 407 5.21 34.26 8.31
C VAL A 407 5.72 35.49 9.02
N GLY A 408 7.04 35.76 8.95
CA GLY A 408 7.69 36.89 9.58
C GLY A 408 7.57 38.21 8.84
N GLU A 409 6.94 38.26 7.66
CA GLU A 409 6.87 39.44 6.79
C GLU A 409 8.25 40.05 6.50
N SER A 410 9.24 39.18 6.26
CA SER A 410 10.62 39.54 5.98
C SER A 410 11.03 39.18 4.56
N ASP A 411 12.04 39.87 4.03
CA ASP A 411 12.58 39.56 2.71
C ASP A 411 13.30 38.21 2.75
N TYR A 412 12.96 37.31 1.79
CA TYR A 412 13.68 36.08 1.57
C TYR A 412 14.89 36.35 0.68
N THR A 413 16.07 35.93 1.15
CA THR A 413 17.27 35.95 0.33
C THR A 413 17.50 34.58 -0.26
N GLU A 414 17.47 34.49 -1.60
CA GLU A 414 17.72 33.23 -2.32
C GLU A 414 19.05 32.61 -1.91
N THR A 415 19.00 31.32 -1.53
CA THR A 415 20.22 30.56 -1.25
C THR A 415 20.84 30.12 -2.57
N GLU A 416 22.07 30.51 -2.84
CA GLU A 416 22.81 30.03 -4.03
C GLU A 416 22.90 28.49 -3.98
N ARG A 417 22.50 27.86 -5.09
CA ARG A 417 22.65 26.40 -5.24
C ARG A 417 24.14 26.04 -5.19
N LYS A 418 24.53 25.34 -4.16
CA LYS A 418 25.89 24.85 -3.98
C LYS A 418 26.21 23.80 -5.02
N THR A 419 27.38 23.85 -5.58
CA THR A 419 27.93 22.81 -6.44
C THR A 419 28.90 21.98 -5.64
N LEU A 420 28.62 20.67 -5.52
CA LEU A 420 29.52 19.73 -4.88
C LEU A 420 30.71 19.43 -5.79
N ARG A 421 31.92 19.68 -5.29
CA ARG A 421 33.15 19.20 -5.90
C ARG A 421 33.71 18.07 -5.07
N ILE A 422 33.80 16.88 -5.66
CA ILE A 422 34.26 15.67 -4.96
C ILE A 422 35.80 15.66 -4.73
N GLY A 423 36.51 16.67 -5.29
CA GLY A 423 37.94 16.82 -5.08
C GLY A 423 38.82 15.97 -6.02
N VAL A 424 38.25 15.41 -7.06
CA VAL A 424 38.94 14.69 -8.15
C VAL A 424 38.66 15.41 -9.46
N ASP A 425 39.70 15.87 -10.15
CA ASP A 425 39.61 16.75 -11.30
C ASP A 425 38.83 16.20 -12.50
N VAL A 426 38.79 14.86 -12.66
CA VAL A 426 38.07 14.20 -13.76
C VAL A 426 36.59 13.97 -13.46
N LEU A 427 36.15 14.18 -12.23
CA LEU A 427 34.76 14.00 -11.87
C LEU A 427 33.93 15.24 -12.13
N PRO A 428 32.71 15.10 -12.68
CA PRO A 428 31.85 16.25 -12.93
C PRO A 428 31.45 16.93 -11.62
N SER A 429 31.28 18.25 -11.68
CA SER A 429 30.65 18.99 -10.59
C SER A 429 29.17 18.62 -10.54
N ILE A 430 28.66 18.29 -9.34
CA ILE A 430 27.27 17.87 -9.12
C ILE A 430 26.53 19.05 -8.47
N PRO A 431 25.45 19.58 -9.08
CA PRO A 431 24.59 20.54 -8.38
C PRO A 431 24.00 19.86 -7.15
N GLN A 432 24.16 20.48 -6.00
CA GLN A 432 23.54 20.00 -4.76
C GLN A 432 22.04 20.26 -4.83
N ASP A 433 21.23 19.24 -4.59
CA ASP A 433 19.80 19.40 -4.40
C ASP A 433 19.55 20.17 -3.08
N THR A 434 18.59 21.06 -3.07
CA THR A 434 18.25 21.87 -1.89
C THR A 434 17.35 21.12 -0.90
N THR A 435 16.79 19.99 -1.33
CA THR A 435 15.98 19.08 -0.49
C THR A 435 16.70 17.76 -0.28
N ASP A 436 16.96 17.41 0.98
CA ASP A 436 17.38 16.06 1.34
C ASP A 436 16.13 15.20 1.63
N ARG A 437 16.24 13.86 1.47
CA ARG A 437 15.16 12.94 1.84
C ARG A 437 15.23 12.65 3.32
N ASN A 438 14.17 12.98 4.06
CA ASN A 438 14.04 12.58 5.46
C ASN A 438 13.33 11.22 5.55
N ARG A 439 14.08 10.15 5.74
CA ARG A 439 13.56 8.77 5.85
C ARG A 439 12.63 8.56 7.04
N THR A 440 12.65 9.44 8.04
CA THR A 440 11.83 9.31 9.24
C THR A 440 10.50 10.04 9.15
N SER A 441 10.28 10.84 8.10
CA SER A 441 9.05 11.62 7.94
C SER A 441 7.94 10.79 7.31
N PRO A 442 6.72 10.79 7.85
CA PRO A 442 5.55 10.15 7.24
C PRO A 442 5.18 10.73 5.89
N VAL A 443 5.32 12.04 5.71
CA VAL A 443 5.07 12.76 4.47
C VAL A 443 6.26 13.66 4.17
N ALA A 444 6.93 13.43 3.05
CA ALA A 444 8.12 14.19 2.67
C ALA A 444 7.94 14.87 1.31
N PHE A 445 8.26 16.15 1.22
CA PHE A 445 8.39 16.85 -0.05
C PHE A 445 9.71 16.47 -0.73
N THR A 446 9.64 15.96 -1.96
CA THR A 446 10.82 15.46 -2.71
C THR A 446 11.02 16.21 -4.03
N GLY A 447 10.94 17.54 -3.98
CA GLY A 447 11.26 18.44 -5.08
C GLY A 447 10.06 18.87 -5.95
N ASN A 448 9.14 17.99 -6.28
CA ASN A 448 7.92 18.31 -7.07
C ASN A 448 6.73 17.42 -6.75
N LYS A 449 6.79 16.70 -5.64
CA LYS A 449 5.78 15.76 -5.19
C LYS A 449 5.92 15.51 -3.70
N PHE A 450 4.88 14.95 -3.11
CA PHE A 450 4.91 14.44 -1.74
C PHE A 450 5.01 12.93 -1.75
N GLU A 451 5.92 12.39 -0.96
CA GLU A 451 6.09 10.97 -0.72
C GLU A 451 5.39 10.61 0.59
N PHE A 452 4.28 9.88 0.52
CA PHE A 452 3.59 9.33 1.69
C PHE A 452 4.14 7.95 1.99
N ARG A 453 4.90 7.81 3.07
CA ARG A 453 5.75 6.66 3.40
C ARG A 453 5.08 5.62 4.29
N MET A 454 3.89 5.90 4.80
CA MET A 454 3.19 5.02 5.75
C MET A 454 2.45 3.83 5.14
N PRO A 455 1.96 3.85 3.87
CA PRO A 455 1.26 2.71 3.32
C PRO A 455 2.08 1.42 3.38
N GLY A 456 1.43 0.31 3.73
CA GLY A 456 2.07 -1.00 3.83
C GLY A 456 2.18 -1.72 2.49
N SER A 457 3.10 -2.68 2.38
CA SER A 457 3.39 -3.43 1.16
C SER A 457 2.18 -4.17 0.59
N SER A 458 1.32 -4.75 1.43
CA SER A 458 0.12 -5.48 0.98
C SER A 458 -1.07 -4.58 0.64
N GLN A 459 -0.99 -3.29 0.97
CA GLN A 459 -2.11 -2.36 0.90
C GLN A 459 -2.37 -1.88 -0.53
N SER A 460 -3.65 -1.67 -0.90
CA SER A 460 -4.00 -0.89 -2.07
C SER A 460 -3.72 0.60 -1.84
N ILE A 461 -3.19 1.28 -2.84
CA ILE A 461 -2.95 2.73 -2.78
C ILE A 461 -4.23 3.55 -2.91
N ALA A 462 -5.35 2.94 -3.31
CA ALA A 462 -6.62 3.63 -3.50
C ALA A 462 -7.06 4.40 -2.23
N GLY A 463 -6.96 3.78 -1.05
CA GLY A 463 -7.35 4.42 0.22
C GLY A 463 -6.54 5.69 0.54
N PRO A 464 -5.22 5.60 0.67
CA PRO A 464 -4.36 6.76 0.90
C PRO A 464 -4.53 7.88 -0.12
N VAL A 465 -4.59 7.54 -1.42
CA VAL A 465 -4.76 8.53 -2.50
C VAL A 465 -6.14 9.18 -2.45
N THR A 466 -7.20 8.41 -2.14
CA THR A 466 -8.55 8.96 -1.94
C THR A 466 -8.56 10.02 -0.85
N VAL A 467 -7.89 9.78 0.28
CA VAL A 467 -7.80 10.76 1.37
C VAL A 467 -7.00 11.98 0.94
N LEU A 468 -5.80 11.80 0.36
CA LEU A 468 -4.96 12.92 -0.12
C LEU A 468 -5.72 13.83 -1.11
N ASN A 469 -6.39 13.24 -2.10
CA ASN A 469 -7.19 13.99 -3.07
C ASN A 469 -8.34 14.75 -2.40
N THR A 470 -9.04 14.13 -1.44
CA THR A 470 -10.23 14.71 -0.82
C THR A 470 -9.88 15.86 0.11
N ILE A 471 -8.82 15.73 0.92
CA ILE A 471 -8.35 16.84 1.77
C ILE A 471 -7.85 18.01 0.93
N MET A 472 -7.19 17.73 -0.19
CA MET A 472 -6.82 18.80 -1.14
C MET A 472 -8.03 19.47 -1.75
N ALA A 473 -9.04 18.71 -2.19
CA ALA A 473 -10.28 19.28 -2.73
C ALA A 473 -10.96 20.22 -1.73
N GLU A 474 -10.94 19.85 -0.44
CA GLU A 474 -11.49 20.68 0.64
C GLU A 474 -10.77 22.02 0.74
N GLU A 475 -9.45 21.98 0.86
CA GLU A 475 -8.66 23.19 1.05
C GLU A 475 -8.69 24.12 -0.16
N LEU A 476 -8.63 23.54 -1.37
CA LEU A 476 -8.77 24.32 -2.60
C LEU A 476 -10.15 24.97 -2.71
N SER A 477 -11.22 24.29 -2.26
CA SER A 477 -12.58 24.83 -2.20
C SER A 477 -12.68 26.01 -1.22
N GLN A 478 -12.08 25.88 -0.03
CA GLN A 478 -12.05 26.96 0.95
C GLN A 478 -11.23 28.15 0.45
N PHE A 479 -10.07 27.91 -0.15
CA PHE A 479 -9.20 28.96 -0.71
C PHE A 479 -9.89 29.68 -1.86
N TYR A 480 -10.57 28.96 -2.74
CA TYR A 480 -11.36 29.55 -3.81
C TYR A 480 -12.47 30.46 -3.25
N ALA A 481 -13.17 30.04 -2.21
CA ALA A 481 -14.24 30.84 -1.62
C ALA A 481 -13.75 32.19 -1.07
N VAL A 482 -12.52 32.24 -0.55
CA VAL A 482 -11.90 33.47 -0.06
C VAL A 482 -11.40 34.36 -1.22
N LEU A 483 -10.73 33.75 -2.20
CA LEU A 483 -10.03 34.52 -3.24
C LEU A 483 -10.97 35.07 -4.34
N LYS A 484 -12.05 34.35 -4.67
CA LYS A 484 -12.95 34.74 -5.77
C LYS A 484 -13.64 36.09 -5.58
N GLU A 485 -13.86 36.51 -4.34
CA GLU A 485 -14.56 37.75 -3.98
C GLU A 485 -13.61 38.84 -3.46
N ALA A 486 -12.29 38.57 -3.48
CA ALA A 486 -11.29 39.49 -2.93
C ALA A 486 -11.15 40.74 -3.82
N PRO A 487 -11.28 41.97 -3.27
CA PRO A 487 -11.11 43.20 -4.03
C PRO A 487 -9.66 43.42 -4.49
N ASP A 488 -8.68 42.91 -3.77
CA ASP A 488 -7.27 42.85 -4.11
C ASP A 488 -6.80 41.38 -4.03
N PHE A 489 -6.75 40.74 -5.18
CA PHE A 489 -6.42 39.34 -5.31
C PHE A 489 -5.02 39.01 -4.76
N ASN A 490 -4.00 39.81 -5.12
CA ASN A 490 -2.63 39.53 -4.72
C ASN A 490 -2.42 39.66 -3.21
N LYS A 491 -3.03 40.68 -2.61
CA LYS A 491 -3.00 40.84 -1.15
C LYS A 491 -3.73 39.71 -0.46
N ALA A 492 -4.93 39.37 -0.90
CA ALA A 492 -5.73 38.28 -0.32
C ALA A 492 -5.01 36.93 -0.44
N LEU A 493 -4.33 36.68 -1.56
CA LEU A 493 -3.54 35.49 -1.78
C LEU A 493 -2.36 35.40 -0.79
N HIS A 494 -1.61 36.49 -0.65
CA HIS A 494 -0.50 36.56 0.32
C HIS A 494 -1.01 36.33 1.76
N ASP A 495 -2.06 37.06 2.17
CA ASP A 495 -2.65 36.96 3.51
C ASP A 495 -3.17 35.55 3.79
N LEU A 496 -3.79 34.88 2.80
CA LEU A 496 -4.33 33.52 2.90
C LEU A 496 -3.19 32.49 3.09
N VAL A 497 -2.16 32.53 2.25
CA VAL A 497 -1.00 31.64 2.33
C VAL A 497 -0.27 31.83 3.66
N ARG A 498 -0.04 33.09 4.07
CA ARG A 498 0.58 33.40 5.35
C ARG A 498 -0.24 32.86 6.53
N LYS A 499 -1.56 33.11 6.51
CA LYS A 499 -2.46 32.60 7.55
C LYS A 499 -2.41 31.08 7.66
N ALA A 500 -2.45 30.38 6.54
CA ALA A 500 -2.39 28.92 6.51
C ALA A 500 -1.09 28.39 7.14
N PHE A 501 0.05 28.99 6.86
CA PHE A 501 1.31 28.57 7.48
C PHE A 501 1.42 28.92 8.97
N ILE A 502 0.82 30.02 9.42
CA ILE A 502 0.77 30.39 10.84
C ILE A 502 -0.10 29.36 11.61
N GLU A 503 -1.28 29.05 11.12
CA GLU A 503 -2.26 28.21 11.82
C GLU A 503 -1.92 26.72 11.75
N HIS A 504 -1.36 26.25 10.62
CA HIS A 504 -1.13 24.83 10.32
C HIS A 504 0.34 24.42 10.20
N GLY A 505 1.26 25.37 10.32
CA GLY A 505 2.71 25.06 10.29
C GLY A 505 3.18 24.13 11.41
N ARG A 506 2.36 23.91 12.44
CA ARG A 506 2.64 22.94 13.53
C ARG A 506 2.88 21.51 13.05
N ILE A 507 2.34 21.13 11.86
CA ILE A 507 2.53 19.80 11.27
C ILE A 507 3.90 19.66 10.56
N ILE A 508 4.58 20.79 10.27
CA ILE A 508 5.87 20.77 9.59
C ILE A 508 6.96 20.38 10.58
N PHE A 509 7.72 19.35 10.25
CA PHE A 509 8.84 18.86 11.05
C PHE A 509 9.99 18.40 10.14
N ASN A 510 11.14 19.07 10.25
CA ASN A 510 12.32 18.81 9.45
C ASN A 510 13.41 18.04 10.22
N GLY A 511 13.09 17.53 11.42
CA GLY A 511 14.02 16.79 12.29
C GLY A 511 13.90 15.27 12.17
N ASN A 512 14.54 14.57 13.09
CA ASN A 512 14.51 13.11 13.17
C ASN A 512 13.24 12.63 13.89
N GLY A 513 12.32 12.00 13.15
CA GLY A 513 11.04 11.49 13.66
C GLY A 513 11.14 10.29 14.61
N TYR A 514 12.32 9.65 14.72
CA TYR A 514 12.53 8.52 15.65
C TYR A 514 12.93 8.93 17.06
N GLU A 515 13.25 10.19 17.29
CA GLU A 515 13.65 10.66 18.59
C GLU A 515 12.45 10.77 19.54
N GLU A 516 12.61 10.34 20.79
CA GLU A 516 11.59 10.49 21.85
C GLU A 516 11.21 11.98 22.03
N ALA A 517 12.17 12.88 21.89
CA ALA A 517 11.93 14.32 21.92
C ALA A 517 10.89 14.79 20.88
N TRP A 518 10.78 14.10 19.72
CA TRP A 518 9.74 14.40 18.75
C TRP A 518 8.36 14.02 19.26
N VAL A 519 8.21 12.88 19.94
CA VAL A 519 6.93 12.46 20.50
C VAL A 519 6.41 13.49 21.52
N GLU A 520 7.30 14.00 22.38
CA GLU A 520 6.97 15.05 23.34
C GLU A 520 6.63 16.38 22.65
N GLU A 521 7.40 16.75 21.62
CA GLU A 521 7.17 17.96 20.84
C GLU A 521 5.85 17.90 20.06
N ALA A 522 5.56 16.78 19.43
CA ALA A 522 4.31 16.55 18.71
C ALA A 522 3.09 16.66 19.64
N ALA A 523 3.19 16.11 20.84
CA ALA A 523 2.15 16.26 21.87
C ALA A 523 1.94 17.73 22.27
N ARG A 524 3.02 18.50 22.46
CA ARG A 524 2.94 19.95 22.74
C ARG A 524 2.31 20.75 21.60
N ARG A 525 2.54 20.33 20.36
CA ARG A 525 1.92 20.91 19.16
C ARG A 525 0.47 20.48 18.95
N GLY A 526 -0.04 19.53 19.76
CA GLY A 526 -1.39 18.98 19.65
C GLY A 526 -1.57 18.06 18.43
N LEU A 527 -0.51 17.39 17.98
CA LEU A 527 -0.55 16.39 16.92
C LEU A 527 -0.99 15.04 17.49
N ALA A 528 -1.79 14.31 16.71
CA ALA A 528 -2.29 12.99 17.10
C ALA A 528 -1.17 11.94 17.01
N ASN A 529 -1.07 11.06 18.01
CA ASN A 529 -0.20 9.89 18.01
C ASN A 529 -1.04 8.61 18.10
N LEU A 530 -1.58 8.18 16.98
CA LEU A 530 -2.44 7.00 16.87
C LEU A 530 -1.57 5.77 16.55
N ARG A 531 -0.98 5.19 17.60
CA ARG A 531 0.06 4.15 17.49
C ARG A 531 -0.43 2.89 16.82
N SER A 532 -1.64 2.45 17.14
CA SER A 532 -2.24 1.23 16.63
C SER A 532 -3.42 1.51 15.70
N THR A 533 -3.83 0.50 14.95
CA THR A 533 -5.07 0.50 14.19
C THR A 533 -6.28 0.65 15.11
N ALA A 534 -6.24 0.03 16.31
CA ALA A 534 -7.29 0.16 17.31
C ALA A 534 -7.44 1.60 17.83
N ASP A 535 -6.35 2.39 17.86
CA ASP A 535 -6.41 3.82 18.19
C ASP A 535 -6.90 4.67 17.02
N ALA A 536 -6.54 4.30 15.80
CA ALA A 536 -6.83 5.09 14.61
C ALA A 536 -8.29 4.95 14.14
N LEU A 537 -8.79 3.72 14.02
CA LEU A 537 -10.11 3.46 13.41
C LEU A 537 -11.29 4.20 14.04
N PRO A 538 -11.38 4.43 15.37
CA PRO A 538 -12.47 5.24 15.93
C PRO A 538 -12.52 6.66 15.37
N THR A 539 -11.39 7.20 14.91
CA THR A 539 -11.34 8.56 14.33
C THR A 539 -11.85 8.61 12.89
N TYR A 540 -11.96 7.47 12.20
CA TYR A 540 -12.41 7.40 10.80
C TYR A 540 -13.80 8.00 10.60
N VAL A 541 -14.70 7.79 11.55
CA VAL A 541 -16.10 8.25 11.51
C VAL A 541 -16.35 9.51 12.34
N LEU A 542 -15.31 10.28 12.68
CA LEU A 542 -15.49 11.60 13.29
C LEU A 542 -16.38 12.48 12.40
N PRO A 543 -17.27 13.30 12.96
CA PRO A 543 -18.18 14.15 12.18
C PRO A 543 -17.48 14.93 11.07
N LYS A 544 -16.34 15.56 11.37
CA LYS A 544 -15.55 16.33 10.37
C LYS A 544 -15.12 15.46 9.17
N ASN A 545 -14.74 14.20 9.41
CA ASN A 545 -14.28 13.29 8.37
C ASN A 545 -15.44 12.80 7.49
N VAL A 546 -16.59 12.51 8.11
CA VAL A 546 -17.81 12.14 7.40
C VAL A 546 -18.32 13.31 6.55
N GLU A 547 -18.35 14.51 7.12
CA GLU A 547 -18.76 15.72 6.42
C GLU A 547 -17.86 16.04 5.23
N LEU A 548 -16.53 15.91 5.40
CA LEU A 548 -15.55 16.06 4.32
C LEU A 548 -15.87 15.15 3.13
N MET A 549 -16.01 13.86 3.39
CA MET A 549 -16.23 12.87 2.35
C MET A 549 -17.57 13.02 1.66
N MET A 550 -18.63 13.37 2.41
CA MET A 550 -19.96 13.65 1.86
C MET A 550 -19.98 14.94 1.03
N LYS A 551 -19.34 16.01 1.51
CA LYS A 551 -19.30 17.31 0.82
C LYS A 551 -18.70 17.20 -0.59
N HIS A 552 -17.67 16.38 -0.74
CA HIS A 552 -16.99 16.18 -2.02
C HIS A 552 -17.58 15.02 -2.85
N GLY A 553 -18.59 14.31 -2.32
CA GLY A 553 -19.25 13.20 -3.01
C GLY A 553 -18.39 11.96 -3.14
N VAL A 554 -17.37 11.80 -2.29
CA VAL A 554 -16.45 10.66 -2.30
C VAL A 554 -17.07 9.43 -1.65
N TYR A 555 -17.67 9.62 -0.47
CA TYR A 555 -18.46 8.61 0.23
C TYR A 555 -19.82 9.17 0.65
N THR A 556 -20.82 8.31 0.72
CA THR A 556 -22.02 8.56 1.54
C THR A 556 -21.69 8.28 3.01
N LYS A 557 -22.54 8.75 3.92
CA LYS A 557 -22.39 8.44 5.35
C LYS A 557 -22.45 6.93 5.60
N GLU A 558 -23.36 6.24 4.92
CA GLU A 558 -23.55 4.79 5.01
C GLU A 558 -22.32 4.04 4.50
N GLU A 559 -21.72 4.49 3.40
CA GLU A 559 -20.46 3.91 2.89
C GLU A 559 -19.29 4.08 3.87
N MET A 560 -19.21 5.23 4.57
CA MET A 560 -18.20 5.46 5.61
C MET A 560 -18.39 4.52 6.81
N LEU A 561 -19.61 4.43 7.32
CA LEU A 561 -19.92 3.56 8.48
C LEU A 561 -19.68 2.09 8.14
N SER A 562 -20.08 1.67 6.95
CA SER A 562 -19.85 0.30 6.48
C SER A 562 -18.36 -0.05 6.39
N ARG A 563 -17.54 0.85 5.84
CA ARG A 563 -16.09 0.62 5.74
C ARG A 563 -15.43 0.59 7.11
N HIS A 564 -15.88 1.43 8.03
CA HIS A 564 -15.42 1.41 9.41
C HIS A 564 -15.65 0.03 10.05
N GLU A 565 -16.86 -0.51 9.91
CA GLU A 565 -17.21 -1.85 10.42
C GLU A 565 -16.34 -2.94 9.77
N ILE A 566 -16.17 -2.90 8.44
CA ILE A 566 -15.32 -3.87 7.72
C ILE A 566 -13.86 -3.80 8.17
N HIS A 567 -13.33 -2.60 8.43
CA HIS A 567 -11.94 -2.46 8.89
C HIS A 567 -11.73 -3.01 10.30
N MET A 568 -12.65 -2.76 11.22
CA MET A 568 -12.62 -3.34 12.58
C MET A 568 -12.73 -4.86 12.55
N GLU A 569 -13.68 -5.38 11.77
CA GLU A 569 -13.86 -6.82 11.58
C GLU A 569 -12.60 -7.48 10.98
N LYS A 570 -11.99 -6.85 9.98
CA LYS A 570 -10.76 -7.34 9.35
C LYS A 570 -9.61 -7.36 10.35
N TYR A 571 -9.42 -6.31 11.13
CA TYR A 571 -8.39 -6.23 12.18
C TYR A 571 -8.53 -7.42 13.16
N ARG A 572 -9.72 -7.59 13.72
CA ARG A 572 -10.03 -8.70 14.63
C ARG A 572 -9.74 -10.07 14.00
N LYS A 573 -10.22 -10.31 12.78
CA LYS A 573 -10.03 -11.58 12.07
C LYS A 573 -8.59 -11.92 11.81
N VAL A 574 -7.76 -10.92 11.45
CA VAL A 574 -6.33 -11.13 11.22
C VAL A 574 -5.64 -11.57 12.51
N ILE A 575 -5.82 -10.85 13.60
CA ILE A 575 -5.22 -11.22 14.90
C ILE A 575 -5.74 -12.56 15.38
N HIS A 576 -7.04 -12.86 15.20
CA HIS A 576 -7.61 -14.15 15.54
C HIS A 576 -6.92 -15.31 14.79
N ILE A 577 -6.72 -15.16 13.47
CA ILE A 577 -6.05 -16.18 12.65
C ILE A 577 -4.60 -16.37 13.12
N GLU A 578 -3.89 -15.28 13.37
CA GLU A 578 -2.52 -15.34 13.87
C GLU A 578 -2.43 -16.03 15.22
N ALA A 579 -3.28 -15.66 16.17
CA ALA A 579 -3.31 -16.26 17.51
C ALA A 579 -3.70 -17.75 17.47
N ALA A 580 -4.68 -18.12 16.66
CA ALA A 580 -5.07 -19.52 16.47
C ALA A 580 -3.93 -20.34 15.85
N THR A 581 -3.22 -19.78 14.86
CA THR A 581 -2.05 -20.41 14.24
C THR A 581 -0.91 -20.58 15.25
N MET A 582 -0.67 -19.58 16.12
CA MET A 582 0.33 -19.72 17.21
C MET A 582 -0.01 -20.87 18.14
N VAL A 583 -1.27 -20.98 18.57
CA VAL A 583 -1.72 -22.08 19.44
C VAL A 583 -1.50 -23.43 18.76
N ASP A 584 -1.86 -23.54 17.48
CA ASP A 584 -1.70 -24.78 16.72
C ASP A 584 -0.23 -25.19 16.61
N MET A 585 0.66 -24.29 16.17
CA MET A 585 2.09 -24.53 16.04
C MET A 585 2.74 -24.92 17.39
N VAL A 586 2.35 -24.26 18.47
CA VAL A 586 2.88 -24.58 19.82
C VAL A 586 2.44 -25.96 20.27
N GLN A 587 1.14 -26.28 20.17
CA GLN A 587 0.59 -27.54 20.68
C GLN A 587 1.02 -28.76 19.87
N HIS A 588 1.09 -28.62 18.56
CA HIS A 588 1.38 -29.77 17.68
C HIS A 588 2.89 -30.02 17.47
N GLU A 589 3.71 -28.98 17.46
CA GLU A 589 5.10 -29.11 17.06
C GLU A 589 6.10 -28.64 18.14
N ILE A 590 5.99 -27.38 18.62
CA ILE A 590 7.06 -26.75 19.41
C ILE A 590 7.24 -27.43 20.78
N LEU A 591 6.15 -27.63 21.55
CA LEU A 591 6.19 -28.28 22.86
C LEU A 591 6.75 -29.71 22.75
N ASN A 592 6.35 -30.44 21.70
CA ASN A 592 6.81 -31.80 21.47
C ASN A 592 8.30 -31.84 21.12
N ALA A 593 8.76 -30.99 20.23
CA ALA A 593 10.15 -30.90 19.81
C ALA A 593 11.10 -30.51 20.96
N ALA A 594 10.70 -29.54 21.78
CA ALA A 594 11.46 -29.14 22.95
C ALA A 594 11.51 -30.26 24.02
N SER A 595 10.39 -30.95 24.28
CA SER A 595 10.32 -32.08 25.22
C SER A 595 11.13 -33.28 24.73
N GLU A 596 11.15 -33.56 23.41
CA GLU A 596 11.96 -34.63 22.84
C GLU A 596 13.46 -34.33 23.04
N TYR A 597 13.91 -33.10 22.83
CA TYR A 597 15.30 -32.70 23.09
C TYR A 597 15.64 -32.75 24.58
N GLU A 598 14.75 -32.32 25.46
CA GLU A 598 14.91 -32.43 26.90
C GLU A 598 15.06 -33.90 27.35
N SER A 599 14.24 -34.82 26.85
CA SER A 599 14.33 -36.24 27.06
C SER A 599 15.70 -36.78 26.62
N LYS A 600 16.22 -36.31 25.47
CA LYS A 600 17.54 -36.69 24.97
C LYS A 600 18.68 -36.23 25.88
N LEU A 601 18.58 -35.05 26.45
CA LEU A 601 19.56 -34.56 27.45
C LEU A 601 19.54 -35.43 28.71
N CYS A 602 18.32 -35.79 29.21
CA CYS A 602 18.19 -36.70 30.35
C CYS A 602 18.75 -38.09 30.09
N GLU A 603 18.48 -38.68 28.92
CA GLU A 603 19.14 -39.95 28.50
C GLU A 603 20.68 -39.84 28.50
N THR A 604 21.21 -38.72 28.01
CA THR A 604 22.65 -38.48 27.95
C THR A 604 23.28 -38.45 29.36
N MET A 605 22.59 -37.79 30.31
CA MET A 605 23.03 -37.76 31.71
C MET A 605 23.05 -39.14 32.33
N LEU A 606 22.00 -39.96 32.12
CA LEU A 606 21.91 -41.32 32.60
C LEU A 606 23.05 -42.19 32.03
N ARG A 607 23.29 -42.17 30.74
CA ARG A 607 24.37 -42.89 30.05
C ARG A 607 25.75 -42.47 30.53
N LYS A 608 25.99 -41.17 30.76
CA LYS A 608 27.26 -40.70 31.33
C LYS A 608 27.47 -41.24 32.75
N HIS A 609 26.44 -41.22 33.58
CA HIS A 609 26.51 -41.75 34.95
C HIS A 609 26.76 -43.27 35.00
N GLU A 610 26.11 -44.01 34.10
CA GLU A 610 26.34 -45.46 33.97
C GLU A 610 27.76 -45.80 33.49
N ALA A 611 28.31 -44.99 32.54
CA ALA A 611 29.65 -45.22 32.01
C ALA A 611 30.76 -44.87 33.00
N ALA A 612 30.65 -43.73 33.67
CA ALA A 612 31.54 -43.24 34.69
C ALA A 612 30.83 -42.15 35.53
N PRO A 613 30.51 -42.39 36.81
CA PRO A 613 29.76 -41.47 37.66
C PRO A 613 30.40 -40.08 37.83
N GLU A 614 31.70 -39.98 37.63
CA GLU A 614 32.49 -38.73 37.71
C GLU A 614 32.42 -37.86 36.45
N LEU A 615 31.85 -38.34 35.34
CA LEU A 615 31.70 -37.53 34.13
C LEU A 615 30.83 -36.32 34.37
N PRO A 616 31.26 -35.11 33.96
CA PRO A 616 30.49 -33.91 34.18
C PRO A 616 29.21 -33.90 33.30
N CYS A 617 28.08 -33.57 33.92
CA CYS A 617 26.77 -33.44 33.27
C CYS A 617 26.17 -32.03 33.44
N HIS A 618 27.00 -31.04 33.67
CA HIS A 618 26.53 -29.66 33.96
C HIS A 618 25.80 -29.05 32.77
N VAL A 619 26.29 -29.26 31.56
CA VAL A 619 25.65 -28.72 30.32
C VAL A 619 24.26 -29.35 30.12
N GLU A 620 24.16 -30.65 30.13
CA GLU A 620 22.93 -31.40 29.94
C GLU A 620 21.87 -31.00 31.01
N LYS A 621 22.31 -30.95 32.27
CA LYS A 621 21.45 -30.58 33.40
C LYS A 621 20.95 -29.13 33.28
N SER A 622 21.84 -28.19 32.90
CA SER A 622 21.47 -26.78 32.74
C SER A 622 20.48 -26.60 31.61
N LEU A 623 20.73 -27.20 30.44
CA LEU A 623 19.85 -27.10 29.29
C LEU A 623 18.49 -27.76 29.56
N ALA A 624 18.47 -29.00 30.08
CA ALA A 624 17.21 -29.71 30.40
C ALA A 624 16.35 -28.89 31.39
N ASN A 625 16.96 -28.36 32.46
CA ASN A 625 16.24 -27.53 33.41
C ASN A 625 15.68 -26.24 32.79
N SER A 626 16.46 -25.57 31.91
CA SER A 626 15.99 -24.35 31.26
C SER A 626 14.86 -24.61 30.27
N ILE A 627 14.96 -25.70 29.50
CA ILE A 627 13.92 -26.13 28.54
C ILE A 627 12.64 -26.51 29.30
N GLY A 628 12.76 -27.33 30.37
CA GLY A 628 11.59 -27.73 31.15
C GLY A 628 10.83 -26.55 31.75
N ILE A 629 11.55 -25.57 32.35
CA ILE A 629 10.91 -24.34 32.88
C ILE A 629 10.20 -23.56 31.78
N LEU A 630 10.81 -23.44 30.58
CA LEU A 630 10.20 -22.72 29.47
C LEU A 630 9.03 -23.48 28.88
N ASN A 631 9.06 -24.84 28.82
CA ASN A 631 7.95 -25.64 28.37
C ASN A 631 6.71 -25.51 29.30
N ASP A 632 6.92 -25.58 30.62
CA ASP A 632 5.82 -25.37 31.57
C ASP A 632 5.21 -23.97 31.40
N LYS A 633 6.06 -22.93 31.31
CA LYS A 633 5.62 -21.57 31.06
C LYS A 633 4.88 -21.42 29.72
N LEU A 634 5.39 -22.03 28.66
CA LEU A 634 4.79 -21.97 27.32
C LEU A 634 3.39 -22.62 27.32
N LEU A 635 3.25 -23.77 28.02
CA LEU A 635 1.96 -24.43 28.16
C LEU A 635 0.93 -23.51 28.85
N GLU A 636 1.30 -22.89 29.99
CA GLU A 636 0.43 -21.93 30.69
C GLU A 636 0.03 -20.75 29.81
N GLN A 637 0.98 -20.14 29.11
CA GLN A 637 0.73 -19.02 28.21
C GLN A 637 -0.16 -19.43 27.03
N THR A 638 0.03 -20.62 26.48
CA THR A 638 -0.79 -21.13 25.38
C THR A 638 -2.23 -21.38 25.82
N VAL A 639 -2.43 -21.90 27.04
CA VAL A 639 -3.77 -22.07 27.64
C VAL A 639 -4.43 -20.70 27.85
N THR A 640 -3.67 -19.69 28.30
CA THR A 640 -4.17 -18.32 28.46
C THR A 640 -4.61 -17.73 27.13
N LEU A 641 -3.78 -17.80 26.09
CA LEU A 641 -4.11 -17.32 24.76
C LEU A 641 -5.33 -18.03 24.17
N LYS A 642 -5.41 -19.35 24.32
CA LYS A 642 -6.58 -20.12 23.88
C LYS A 642 -7.85 -19.69 24.60
N THR A 643 -7.78 -19.51 25.92
CA THR A 643 -8.90 -19.02 26.72
C THR A 643 -9.34 -17.63 26.28
N ALA A 644 -8.38 -16.72 25.99
CA ALA A 644 -8.68 -15.39 25.47
C ALA A 644 -9.43 -15.46 24.13
N LEU A 645 -9.07 -16.39 23.24
CA LEU A 645 -9.79 -16.59 21.98
C LEU A 645 -11.22 -17.12 22.19
N GLU A 646 -11.40 -18.06 23.12
CA GLU A 646 -12.70 -18.69 23.42
C GLU A 646 -13.66 -17.75 24.18
N THR A 647 -13.11 -16.82 24.97
CA THR A 647 -13.89 -15.87 25.80
C THR A 647 -14.00 -14.48 25.16
N ALA A 648 -13.56 -14.33 23.91
CA ALA A 648 -13.70 -13.06 23.19
C ALA A 648 -15.18 -12.57 23.21
N PRO A 649 -15.43 -11.26 23.38
CA PRO A 649 -16.77 -10.71 23.59
C PRO A 649 -17.61 -10.73 22.30
N VAL A 650 -18.04 -11.92 21.87
CA VAL A 650 -18.86 -12.11 20.68
C VAL A 650 -20.20 -11.41 20.82
N GLY A 651 -20.54 -10.53 19.88
CA GLY A 651 -21.80 -9.76 19.88
C GLY A 651 -21.71 -8.42 20.63
N ALA A 652 -20.54 -8.03 21.11
CA ALA A 652 -20.26 -6.67 21.54
C ALA A 652 -20.20 -5.72 20.33
N SER A 653 -19.95 -4.42 20.55
CA SER A 653 -19.70 -3.51 19.44
C SER A 653 -18.39 -3.87 18.71
N GLY A 654 -18.30 -3.57 17.40
CA GLY A 654 -17.09 -3.84 16.63
C GLY A 654 -15.85 -3.20 17.25
N GLU A 655 -15.98 -2.03 17.88
CA GLU A 655 -14.88 -1.34 18.58
C GLU A 655 -14.46 -2.08 19.87
N GLU A 656 -15.40 -2.57 20.67
CA GLU A 656 -15.09 -3.35 21.88
C GLU A 656 -14.41 -4.66 21.54
N GLU A 657 -14.88 -5.37 20.52
CA GLU A 657 -14.22 -6.59 20.03
C GLU A 657 -12.80 -6.28 19.52
N MET A 658 -12.62 -5.23 18.71
CA MET A 658 -11.32 -4.83 18.19
C MET A 658 -10.34 -4.48 19.33
N ARG A 659 -10.79 -3.71 20.33
CA ARG A 659 -9.98 -3.36 21.50
C ARG A 659 -9.58 -4.59 22.31
N TYR A 660 -10.47 -5.55 22.48
CA TYR A 660 -10.14 -6.80 23.15
C TYR A 660 -9.03 -7.57 22.44
N TYR A 661 -9.11 -7.68 21.10
CA TYR A 661 -8.06 -8.34 20.32
C TYR A 661 -6.72 -7.59 20.37
N HIS A 662 -6.75 -6.27 20.42
CA HIS A 662 -5.54 -5.46 20.56
C HIS A 662 -4.94 -5.58 21.98
N ASP A 663 -5.74 -5.37 23.03
CA ASP A 663 -5.23 -5.20 24.39
C ASP A 663 -4.96 -6.51 25.10
N VAL A 664 -5.69 -7.59 24.76
CA VAL A 664 -5.60 -8.89 25.42
C VAL A 664 -4.94 -9.92 24.52
N VAL A 665 -5.55 -10.21 23.36
CA VAL A 665 -5.08 -11.31 22.50
C VAL A 665 -3.67 -11.04 21.96
N ALA A 666 -3.40 -9.84 21.45
CA ALA A 666 -2.09 -9.50 20.92
C ALA A 666 -1.01 -9.50 22.02
N ALA A 667 -1.32 -9.05 23.23
CA ALA A 667 -0.40 -9.09 24.36
C ALA A 667 -0.06 -10.54 24.78
N ASP A 668 -1.06 -11.44 24.80
CA ASP A 668 -0.84 -12.86 25.06
C ASP A 668 0.00 -13.53 23.95
N MET A 669 -0.21 -13.13 22.68
CA MET A 669 0.62 -13.58 21.56
C MET A 669 2.08 -13.19 21.73
N ASP A 670 2.37 -11.96 22.14
CA ASP A 670 3.73 -11.50 22.40
C ASP A 670 4.39 -12.31 23.53
N ALA A 671 3.66 -12.61 24.59
CA ALA A 671 4.16 -13.42 25.69
C ALA A 671 4.50 -14.86 25.26
N VAL A 672 3.66 -15.49 24.42
CA VAL A 672 3.92 -16.81 23.83
C VAL A 672 5.16 -16.75 22.94
N ARG A 673 5.25 -15.75 22.06
CA ARG A 673 6.38 -15.56 21.16
C ARG A 673 7.71 -15.47 21.91
N ASP A 674 7.79 -14.61 22.92
CA ASP A 674 9.02 -14.42 23.70
C ASP A 674 9.54 -15.74 24.30
N THR A 675 8.64 -16.61 24.73
CA THR A 675 8.99 -17.92 25.29
C THR A 675 9.45 -18.90 24.22
N VAL A 676 8.77 -18.94 23.07
CA VAL A 676 9.13 -19.79 21.92
C VAL A 676 10.47 -19.37 21.33
N ASP A 677 10.71 -18.08 21.10
CA ASP A 677 11.97 -17.57 20.55
C ASP A 677 13.17 -17.92 21.46
N ARG A 678 12.97 -17.97 22.78
CA ARG A 678 13.98 -18.46 23.72
C ARG A 678 14.16 -19.98 23.64
N LEU A 679 13.11 -20.77 23.50
CA LEU A 679 13.20 -22.22 23.30
C LEU A 679 13.96 -22.56 22.01
N GLU A 680 13.73 -21.82 20.94
CA GLU A 680 14.48 -21.96 19.68
C GLU A 680 15.99 -21.88 19.91
N THR A 681 16.46 -20.89 20.69
CA THR A 681 17.90 -20.71 20.97
C THR A 681 18.53 -21.83 21.81
N LEU A 682 17.74 -22.54 22.59
CA LEU A 682 18.20 -23.61 23.49
C LEU A 682 18.06 -25.00 22.88
N THR A 683 17.12 -25.18 21.97
CA THR A 683 16.82 -26.46 21.35
C THR A 683 17.78 -26.74 20.19
N ALA A 684 18.39 -27.91 20.17
CA ALA A 684 19.33 -28.27 19.09
C ALA A 684 18.58 -28.30 17.74
N GLY A 685 19.18 -27.69 16.69
CA GLY A 685 18.53 -27.45 15.39
C GLY A 685 17.94 -28.68 14.71
N LYS A 686 18.45 -29.89 14.97
CA LYS A 686 17.84 -31.13 14.44
C LYS A 686 16.50 -31.50 15.09
N TYR A 687 16.18 -30.92 16.24
CA TYR A 687 14.88 -31.12 16.93
C TYR A 687 13.93 -29.96 16.68
N TRP A 688 14.45 -28.75 16.34
CA TRP A 688 13.60 -27.61 16.06
C TRP A 688 12.74 -27.85 14.81
N PRO A 689 11.42 -27.71 14.88
CA PRO A 689 10.54 -28.19 13.81
C PRO A 689 10.47 -27.25 12.58
N TYR A 690 10.86 -25.99 12.73
CA TYR A 690 10.67 -24.98 11.70
C TYR A 690 11.97 -24.38 11.17
N PRO A 691 12.03 -23.97 9.90
CA PRO A 691 13.11 -23.12 9.40
C PRO A 691 13.26 -21.87 10.24
N THR A 692 14.49 -21.56 10.64
CA THR A 692 14.85 -20.39 11.43
C THR A 692 14.87 -19.11 10.57
N PHE A 693 14.97 -17.93 11.19
CA PHE A 693 15.19 -16.68 10.45
C PHE A 693 16.50 -16.71 9.65
N TYR A 694 17.52 -17.40 10.14
CA TYR A 694 18.74 -17.61 9.37
C TYR A 694 18.47 -18.37 8.06
N ASP A 695 17.71 -19.45 8.12
CA ASP A 695 17.39 -20.24 6.94
C ASP A 695 16.55 -19.43 5.94
N LEU A 696 15.54 -18.68 6.42
CA LEU A 696 14.61 -17.94 5.58
C LEU A 696 15.25 -16.71 4.92
N LEU A 697 16.02 -15.92 5.67
CA LEU A 697 16.55 -14.63 5.21
C LEU A 697 17.83 -14.76 4.37
N PHE A 698 18.57 -15.88 4.48
CA PHE A 698 19.86 -16.04 3.83
C PHE A 698 19.89 -17.15 2.77
N SER A 699 18.78 -17.78 2.46
CA SER A 699 18.66 -18.86 1.48
C SER A 699 18.56 -18.37 0.01
N VAL A 700 18.23 -17.11 -0.20
CA VAL A 700 17.97 -16.54 -1.54
C VAL A 700 19.07 -15.58 -1.95
#